data_851a4363e447e01a5f066c9d7a368ae8
#
_entry.id   851a4363e447e01a5f066c9d7a368ae8
#
_cell.length_a   1.000
_cell.length_b   1.000
_cell.length_c   1.000
_cell.angle_alpha   90.00
_cell.angle_beta   90.00
_cell.angle_gamma   90.00
#
_symmetry.space_group_name_H-M   'P 1'
#
loop_
_entity.id
_entity.type
_entity.pdbx_description
1 polymer ?
#
loop_
_entity_poly.entity_id
_entity_poly.type
_entity_poly.pdbx_seq_one_letter_code
_entity_poly.pdbx_strand_id
1 'polypeptide(L)'
;MFNVTENPFVASQYVLQLWGSLGGWGLAWMRLVPLTYGLLTWLLLRLLLVAGFGRELGTSRATWALLVAYLLWWLPYGMTLRPEPLIVLLAAATLLLAELARRRRSLGVLATATATAALAMSVSPSGLVAVAPLVLALPWLWRWLRAQRAAARVAAVLLLAAASTSLVLVGFADATLGDVLESAAVHRWYYQTFSWYQENVHYKTILSFEDSSQWARRAPVVLTIAVLLIVTLDAVLSSPALRLPNSTAALFTRLRTAVLRSSGGAGSGRDRDGDPVRRLLLNSAGCSALALALLAPTPTKFVNHFGAAAAAPTVLLAAALLRSPLLAAVRSGLRRHRASAIAATVGTALVIGAVSWSFAGPNLWRPYSDRGQPFGNHLTASADQPDLVGMRPKLGPVQLANPLVWVAVAVAVGGWMWWRQRHGRDSALTPDRAVLLAGSTAMVVMIILVFWWAPLRQYPGWSVALSAVRAAQGEPCTLADYAQVLVDSPAQPVPVGAAITEGGFAAAASRPLPEPVPAPNPGTLVWHDAVNTDVHSDPDTSSLTSPAGLLVTPWFALPPDGGTTLLVPLLGARAAQQLTLEYATAAGPNPAVAGSTSLRPDPAVPRTQWHQAAVALDRLGKRRPSSVRVVIRDWMVTDADSWLAVGQPRLAGWRPLTTFIAGRPVYVDQLTAALLPCLDQVGVAHGIARAPQALVLSDEEFGRGFLDLAFELHRGGTEVPVSRSATAVRMPARLVPSGPPTLPWGRVERVVYDHPVGWVDLHVDAVRRAGWTRLPTLAAKSYHGNTTD
;
A
#
# COMPACT_ATOMS: atom_id res chain seq x y z
N MET A 1 -2.09 16.56 -20.70
CA MET A 1 -3.32 15.77 -20.44
C MET A 1 -3.17 14.43 -21.11
N PHE A 2 -3.33 13.37 -20.36
CA PHE A 2 -3.05 12.04 -20.84
C PHE A 2 -4.35 11.29 -21.06
N ASN A 3 -4.59 10.84 -22.29
CA ASN A 3 -5.68 9.92 -22.62
C ASN A 3 -5.32 8.47 -22.37
N VAL A 4 -4.27 8.22 -21.60
CA VAL A 4 -3.75 6.88 -21.35
C VAL A 4 -3.88 6.55 -19.90
N THR A 5 -4.30 5.34 -19.63
CA THR A 5 -4.32 4.81 -18.27
C THR A 5 -2.92 4.32 -17.89
N GLU A 6 -2.58 4.43 -16.63
CA GLU A 6 -1.36 3.87 -16.09
C GLU A 6 -1.27 2.34 -16.30
N ASN A 7 -2.41 1.70 -16.36
CA ASN A 7 -2.54 0.27 -16.62
C ASN A 7 -3.40 0.03 -17.86
N PRO A 8 -2.81 -0.40 -18.99
CA PRO A 8 -3.56 -0.65 -20.22
C PRO A 8 -4.49 -1.87 -20.13
N PHE A 9 -4.35 -2.69 -19.11
CA PHE A 9 -5.15 -3.89 -18.91
C PHE A 9 -6.10 -3.68 -17.74
N VAL A 10 -7.36 -3.39 -18.03
CA VAL A 10 -8.36 -2.90 -17.05
C VAL A 10 -9.42 -3.94 -16.67
N ALA A 11 -9.24 -5.21 -17.01
CA ALA A 11 -10.25 -6.24 -16.73
C ALA A 11 -10.67 -6.31 -15.26
N SER A 12 -9.75 -6.06 -14.31
CA SER A 12 -10.09 -5.99 -12.88
C SER A 12 -11.03 -4.83 -12.57
N GLN A 13 -10.93 -3.70 -13.26
CA GLN A 13 -11.79 -2.54 -13.06
C GLN A 13 -13.21 -2.82 -13.52
N TYR A 14 -13.40 -3.51 -14.64
CA TYR A 14 -14.73 -3.95 -15.07
C TYR A 14 -15.40 -4.89 -14.05
N VAL A 15 -14.63 -5.83 -13.47
CA VAL A 15 -15.15 -6.71 -12.42
C VAL A 15 -15.53 -5.91 -11.17
N LEU A 16 -14.72 -4.94 -10.76
CA LEU A 16 -15.01 -4.05 -9.63
C LEU A 16 -16.21 -3.14 -9.92
N GLN A 17 -16.33 -2.64 -11.14
CA GLN A 17 -17.47 -1.84 -11.58
C GLN A 17 -18.76 -2.65 -11.51
N LEU A 18 -18.75 -3.86 -12.05
CA LEU A 18 -19.91 -4.77 -11.95
C LEU A 18 -20.25 -5.06 -10.48
N TRP A 19 -19.27 -5.32 -9.65
CA TRP A 19 -19.48 -5.58 -8.22
C TRP A 19 -20.07 -4.38 -7.50
N GLY A 20 -19.52 -3.18 -7.73
CA GLY A 20 -20.02 -1.92 -7.18
C GLY A 20 -21.45 -1.61 -7.62
N SER A 21 -21.80 -1.90 -8.89
CA SER A 21 -23.17 -1.68 -9.40
C SER A 21 -24.21 -2.63 -8.79
N LEU A 22 -23.79 -3.81 -8.30
CA LEU A 22 -24.70 -4.78 -7.66
C LEU A 22 -25.02 -4.44 -6.21
N GLY A 23 -24.08 -3.90 -5.44
CA GLY A 23 -24.25 -3.69 -4.00
C GLY A 23 -23.79 -2.31 -3.49
N GLY A 24 -23.49 -1.41 -4.41
CA GLY A 24 -22.99 -0.08 -4.10
C GLY A 24 -21.47 -0.02 -3.89
N TRP A 25 -20.96 1.20 -3.79
CA TRP A 25 -19.52 1.47 -3.68
C TRP A 25 -19.06 1.60 -2.21
N GLY A 26 -19.94 1.26 -1.27
CA GLY A 26 -19.62 1.33 0.15
C GLY A 26 -18.43 0.45 0.53
N LEU A 27 -17.61 0.94 1.47
CA LEU A 27 -16.36 0.30 1.87
C LEU A 27 -16.56 -1.16 2.31
N ALA A 28 -17.63 -1.45 3.09
CA ALA A 28 -17.93 -2.80 3.56
C ALA A 28 -18.19 -3.75 2.40
N TRP A 29 -19.01 -3.34 1.41
CA TRP A 29 -19.31 -4.13 0.23
C TRP A 29 -18.10 -4.38 -0.64
N MET A 30 -17.30 -3.35 -0.89
CA MET A 30 -16.08 -3.48 -1.69
C MET A 30 -15.04 -4.38 -1.01
N ARG A 31 -14.97 -4.42 0.31
CA ARG A 31 -14.08 -5.35 1.04
C ARG A 31 -14.46 -6.81 0.95
N LEU A 32 -15.67 -7.15 0.50
CA LEU A 32 -16.05 -8.53 0.22
C LEU A 32 -15.40 -9.08 -1.05
N VAL A 33 -14.94 -8.23 -1.97
CA VAL A 33 -14.29 -8.66 -3.22
C VAL A 33 -13.07 -9.55 -2.95
N PRO A 34 -12.06 -9.12 -2.19
CA PRO A 34 -10.91 -9.97 -1.91
C PRO A 34 -11.31 -11.23 -1.12
N LEU A 35 -12.27 -11.17 -0.23
CA LEU A 35 -12.76 -12.35 0.47
C LEU A 35 -13.40 -13.37 -0.50
N THR A 36 -14.18 -12.88 -1.47
CA THR A 36 -14.80 -13.72 -2.50
C THR A 36 -13.74 -14.37 -3.39
N TYR A 37 -12.78 -13.58 -3.90
CA TYR A 37 -11.65 -14.13 -4.66
C TYR A 37 -10.87 -15.16 -3.85
N GLY A 38 -10.66 -14.87 -2.56
CA GLY A 38 -9.99 -15.77 -1.65
C GLY A 38 -10.69 -17.10 -1.48
N LEU A 39 -11.97 -17.07 -1.21
CA LEU A 39 -12.76 -18.29 -1.06
C LEU A 39 -12.79 -19.12 -2.35
N LEU A 40 -13.02 -18.48 -3.48
CA LEU A 40 -13.03 -19.16 -4.79
C LEU A 40 -11.65 -19.75 -5.12
N THR A 41 -10.57 -19.01 -4.87
CA THR A 41 -9.21 -19.51 -5.08
C THR A 41 -8.93 -20.73 -4.20
N TRP A 42 -9.28 -20.68 -2.93
CA TRP A 42 -9.11 -21.81 -2.02
C TRP A 42 -9.88 -23.03 -2.49
N LEU A 43 -11.14 -22.86 -2.92
CA LEU A 43 -11.97 -23.94 -3.47
C LEU A 43 -11.35 -24.56 -4.73
N LEU A 44 -10.83 -23.74 -5.65
CA LEU A 44 -10.16 -24.22 -6.86
C LEU A 44 -8.89 -25.01 -6.53
N LEU A 45 -8.07 -24.52 -5.61
CA LEU A 45 -6.87 -25.24 -5.17
C LEU A 45 -7.22 -26.53 -4.44
N ARG A 46 -8.29 -26.54 -3.66
CA ARG A 46 -8.81 -27.75 -3.04
C ARG A 46 -9.30 -28.76 -4.06
N LEU A 47 -10.04 -28.32 -5.08
CA LEU A 47 -10.47 -29.15 -6.22
C LEU A 47 -9.26 -29.67 -7.00
N LEU A 48 -8.22 -28.89 -7.20
CA LEU A 48 -6.98 -29.32 -7.83
C LEU A 48 -6.34 -30.50 -7.09
N LEU A 49 -6.27 -30.45 -5.76
CA LEU A 49 -5.69 -31.56 -4.99
C LEU A 49 -6.49 -32.86 -5.22
N VAL A 50 -7.82 -32.80 -5.13
CA VAL A 50 -8.69 -33.98 -5.18
C VAL A 50 -8.91 -34.48 -6.61
N ALA A 51 -9.34 -33.59 -7.51
CA ALA A 51 -9.67 -33.94 -8.88
C ALA A 51 -8.40 -34.02 -9.77
N GLY A 52 -7.42 -33.15 -9.50
CA GLY A 52 -6.17 -33.07 -10.24
C GLY A 52 -5.13 -34.10 -9.83
N PHE A 53 -5.03 -34.51 -8.58
CA PHE A 53 -3.97 -35.39 -8.10
C PHE A 53 -4.44 -36.70 -7.44
N GLY A 54 -5.68 -36.78 -7.00
CA GLY A 54 -6.30 -38.00 -6.53
C GLY A 54 -7.13 -37.81 -5.24
N ARG A 55 -8.14 -38.64 -5.08
CA ARG A 55 -9.03 -38.63 -3.91
C ARG A 55 -8.28 -38.85 -2.58
N GLU A 56 -7.12 -39.46 -2.62
CA GLU A 56 -6.24 -39.69 -1.47
C GLU A 56 -5.79 -38.35 -0.82
N LEU A 57 -5.76 -37.26 -1.58
CA LEU A 57 -5.52 -35.90 -1.08
C LEU A 57 -6.80 -35.22 -0.56
N GLY A 58 -7.90 -35.94 -0.46
CA GLY A 58 -9.14 -35.47 0.15
C GLY A 58 -9.13 -35.43 1.68
N THR A 59 -8.04 -35.85 2.33
CA THR A 59 -7.94 -35.94 3.78
C THR A 59 -7.94 -34.60 4.49
N SER A 60 -8.34 -34.58 5.77
CA SER A 60 -8.25 -33.40 6.62
C SER A 60 -6.82 -32.88 6.73
N ARG A 61 -5.80 -33.75 6.78
CA ARG A 61 -4.38 -33.36 6.81
C ARG A 61 -3.98 -32.57 5.56
N ALA A 62 -4.41 -33.01 4.38
CA ALA A 62 -4.15 -32.30 3.13
C ALA A 62 -4.89 -30.96 3.09
N THR A 63 -6.11 -30.91 3.61
CA THR A 63 -6.88 -29.67 3.71
C THR A 63 -6.21 -28.66 4.64
N TRP A 64 -5.72 -29.08 5.81
CA TRP A 64 -5.01 -28.20 6.73
C TRP A 64 -3.65 -27.73 6.18
N ALA A 65 -2.89 -28.63 5.55
CA ALA A 65 -1.63 -28.26 4.89
C ALA A 65 -1.86 -27.21 3.80
N LEU A 66 -2.91 -27.42 2.99
CA LEU A 66 -3.30 -26.43 1.98
C LEU A 66 -3.76 -25.12 2.62
N LEU A 67 -4.55 -25.16 3.70
CA LEU A 67 -5.04 -23.96 4.36
C LEU A 67 -3.90 -23.12 4.93
N VAL A 68 -2.94 -23.74 5.62
CA VAL A 68 -1.77 -23.03 6.15
C VAL A 68 -0.94 -22.39 5.01
N ALA A 69 -0.62 -23.17 3.97
CA ALA A 69 0.11 -22.66 2.82
C ALA A 69 -0.66 -21.55 2.09
N TYR A 70 -1.98 -21.70 1.98
CA TYR A 70 -2.86 -20.73 1.35
C TYR A 70 -2.92 -19.43 2.14
N LEU A 71 -3.17 -19.48 3.44
CA LEU A 71 -3.22 -18.29 4.29
C LEU A 71 -1.86 -17.58 4.35
N LEU A 72 -0.75 -18.33 4.32
CA LEU A 72 0.59 -17.76 4.28
C LEU A 72 0.79 -16.86 3.05
N TRP A 73 0.24 -17.22 1.89
CA TRP A 73 0.29 -16.43 0.68
C TRP A 73 -0.85 -15.40 0.59
N TRP A 74 -2.06 -15.79 0.96
CA TRP A 74 -3.25 -14.98 0.75
C TRP A 74 -3.31 -13.77 1.67
N LEU A 75 -3.06 -13.96 2.97
CA LEU A 75 -3.17 -12.86 3.95
C LEU A 75 -2.29 -11.66 3.58
N PRO A 76 -0.99 -11.83 3.23
CA PRO A 76 -0.14 -10.70 2.89
C PRO A 76 -0.35 -10.11 1.49
N TYR A 77 -0.95 -10.82 0.57
CA TYR A 77 -1.04 -10.39 -0.83
C TYR A 77 -2.47 -10.31 -1.38
N GLY A 78 -3.38 -11.13 -0.88
CA GLY A 78 -4.71 -11.28 -1.44
C GLY A 78 -5.78 -10.36 -0.84
N MET A 79 -5.52 -9.75 0.32
CA MET A 79 -6.50 -8.94 1.05
C MET A 79 -6.54 -7.49 0.55
N THR A 80 -6.55 -7.29 -0.77
CA THR A 80 -6.53 -5.98 -1.41
C THR A 80 -7.47 -5.92 -2.62
N LEU A 81 -7.85 -4.72 -3.04
CA LEU A 81 -8.61 -4.48 -4.29
C LEU A 81 -7.70 -4.34 -5.52
N ARG A 82 -6.42 -4.65 -5.40
CA ARG A 82 -5.47 -4.63 -6.50
C ARG A 82 -5.75 -5.76 -7.50
N PRO A 83 -5.13 -5.73 -8.70
CA PRO A 83 -5.30 -6.77 -9.72
C PRO A 83 -4.85 -8.17 -9.30
N GLU A 84 -3.83 -8.29 -8.42
CA GLU A 84 -3.17 -9.55 -8.10
C GLU A 84 -4.12 -10.64 -7.54
N PRO A 85 -5.09 -10.35 -6.65
CA PRO A 85 -6.04 -11.37 -6.17
C PRO A 85 -6.87 -12.03 -7.28
N LEU A 86 -7.30 -11.25 -8.28
CA LEU A 86 -8.02 -11.80 -9.43
C LEU A 86 -7.10 -12.65 -10.30
N ILE A 87 -5.84 -12.25 -10.47
CA ILE A 87 -4.84 -13.03 -11.20
C ILE A 87 -4.62 -14.39 -10.52
N VAL A 88 -4.50 -14.41 -9.19
CA VAL A 88 -4.34 -15.68 -8.43
C VAL A 88 -5.52 -16.59 -8.65
N LEU A 89 -6.73 -16.06 -8.63
CA LEU A 89 -7.96 -16.83 -8.90
C LEU A 89 -7.92 -17.47 -10.30
N LEU A 90 -7.58 -16.68 -11.31
CA LEU A 90 -7.48 -17.15 -12.70
C LEU A 90 -6.29 -18.10 -12.89
N ALA A 91 -5.17 -17.88 -12.25
CA ALA A 91 -4.03 -18.80 -12.27
C ALA A 91 -4.35 -20.14 -11.59
N ALA A 92 -5.08 -20.12 -10.47
CA ALA A 92 -5.56 -21.34 -9.83
C ALA A 92 -6.54 -22.12 -10.71
N ALA A 93 -7.45 -21.42 -11.39
CA ALA A 93 -8.35 -22.02 -12.38
C ALA A 93 -7.55 -22.63 -13.56
N THR A 94 -6.59 -21.91 -14.10
CA THR A 94 -5.72 -22.41 -15.18
C THR A 94 -4.95 -23.65 -14.73
N LEU A 95 -4.39 -23.66 -13.54
CA LEU A 95 -3.66 -24.78 -12.99
C LEU A 95 -4.55 -26.03 -12.86
N LEU A 96 -5.76 -25.85 -12.34
CA LEU A 96 -6.76 -26.92 -12.24
C LEU A 96 -7.15 -27.45 -13.63
N LEU A 97 -7.49 -26.56 -14.54
CA LEU A 97 -7.96 -26.93 -15.88
C LEU A 97 -6.84 -27.61 -16.70
N ALA A 98 -5.60 -27.12 -16.62
CA ALA A 98 -4.46 -27.76 -17.28
C ALA A 98 -4.20 -29.17 -16.76
N GLU A 99 -4.30 -29.41 -15.45
CA GLU A 99 -4.16 -30.75 -14.89
C GLU A 99 -5.34 -31.66 -15.26
N LEU A 100 -6.55 -31.14 -15.28
CA LEU A 100 -7.74 -31.88 -15.72
C LEU A 100 -7.66 -32.22 -17.22
N ALA A 101 -7.19 -31.27 -18.06
CA ALA A 101 -6.96 -31.50 -19.48
C ALA A 101 -5.99 -32.65 -19.73
N ARG A 102 -4.90 -32.68 -19.00
CA ARG A 102 -3.89 -33.75 -19.05
C ARG A 102 -4.47 -35.09 -18.61
N ARG A 103 -5.25 -35.15 -17.52
CA ARG A 103 -5.88 -36.38 -17.02
C ARG A 103 -6.95 -36.92 -17.95
N ARG A 104 -7.85 -36.04 -18.39
CA ARG A 104 -8.99 -36.39 -19.25
C ARG A 104 -8.59 -36.50 -20.72
N ARG A 105 -7.35 -36.14 -21.07
CA ARG A 105 -6.86 -36.02 -22.44
C ARG A 105 -7.80 -35.20 -23.33
N SER A 106 -8.32 -34.09 -22.75
CA SER A 106 -9.33 -33.24 -23.39
C SER A 106 -8.70 -31.94 -23.89
N LEU A 107 -8.77 -31.74 -25.21
CA LEU A 107 -8.33 -30.48 -25.82
C LEU A 107 -9.27 -29.31 -25.47
N GLY A 108 -10.57 -29.55 -25.35
CA GLY A 108 -11.51 -28.49 -24.94
C GLY A 108 -11.22 -27.93 -23.55
N VAL A 109 -10.89 -28.80 -22.57
CA VAL A 109 -10.49 -28.37 -21.23
C VAL A 109 -9.16 -27.61 -21.29
N LEU A 110 -8.21 -28.00 -22.17
CA LEU A 110 -6.98 -27.26 -22.36
C LEU A 110 -7.24 -25.88 -23.01
N ALA A 111 -8.15 -25.80 -23.96
CA ALA A 111 -8.56 -24.55 -24.57
C ALA A 111 -9.19 -23.59 -23.53
N THR A 112 -10.03 -24.11 -22.62
CA THR A 112 -10.56 -23.33 -21.49
C THR A 112 -9.43 -22.86 -20.57
N ALA A 113 -8.45 -23.71 -20.27
CA ALA A 113 -7.27 -23.29 -19.50
C ALA A 113 -6.49 -22.16 -20.20
N THR A 114 -6.34 -22.25 -21.53
CA THR A 114 -5.68 -21.22 -22.35
C THR A 114 -6.45 -19.90 -22.30
N ALA A 115 -7.78 -19.95 -22.47
CA ALA A 115 -8.63 -18.75 -22.34
C ALA A 115 -8.55 -18.13 -20.96
N THR A 116 -8.53 -18.92 -19.91
CA THR A 116 -8.40 -18.42 -18.52
C THR A 116 -7.05 -17.76 -18.26
N ALA A 117 -5.97 -18.34 -18.79
CA ALA A 117 -4.63 -17.73 -18.69
C ALA A 117 -4.55 -16.41 -19.48
N ALA A 118 -5.14 -16.38 -20.67
CA ALA A 118 -5.24 -15.17 -21.48
C ALA A 118 -6.05 -14.08 -20.77
N LEU A 119 -7.14 -14.45 -20.13
CA LEU A 119 -7.93 -13.53 -19.31
C LEU A 119 -7.11 -12.99 -18.12
N ALA A 120 -6.28 -13.81 -17.46
CA ALA A 120 -5.40 -13.34 -16.41
C ALA A 120 -4.41 -12.26 -16.90
N MET A 121 -3.91 -12.41 -18.13
CA MET A 121 -3.04 -11.40 -18.75
C MET A 121 -3.77 -10.09 -19.07
N SER A 122 -5.09 -10.11 -19.32
CA SER A 122 -5.88 -8.89 -19.52
C SER A 122 -6.15 -8.10 -18.24
N VAL A 123 -5.86 -8.71 -17.08
CA VAL A 123 -6.00 -8.05 -15.76
C VAL A 123 -4.77 -7.17 -15.46
N SER A 124 -3.59 -7.65 -15.77
CA SER A 124 -2.31 -6.95 -15.58
C SER A 124 -1.19 -7.72 -16.29
N PRO A 125 -0.07 -7.09 -16.67
CA PRO A 125 1.11 -7.78 -17.19
C PRO A 125 1.62 -8.92 -16.28
N SER A 126 1.48 -8.79 -14.96
CA SER A 126 1.82 -9.87 -14.02
C SER A 126 0.95 -11.11 -14.16
N GLY A 127 -0.18 -11.03 -14.86
CA GLY A 127 -1.03 -12.18 -15.23
C GLY A 127 -0.35 -13.22 -16.11
N LEU A 128 0.81 -12.88 -16.70
CA LEU A 128 1.67 -13.83 -17.43
C LEU A 128 2.02 -15.07 -16.59
N VAL A 129 2.05 -14.97 -15.27
CA VAL A 129 2.28 -16.10 -14.36
C VAL A 129 1.28 -17.25 -14.55
N ALA A 130 0.06 -16.94 -15.00
CA ALA A 130 -0.97 -17.94 -15.26
C ALA A 130 -0.66 -18.85 -16.45
N VAL A 131 0.32 -18.48 -17.29
CA VAL A 131 0.79 -19.31 -18.42
C VAL A 131 1.68 -20.46 -17.96
N ALA A 132 2.26 -20.39 -16.74
CA ALA A 132 3.20 -21.40 -16.24
C ALA A 132 2.68 -22.85 -16.35
N PRO A 133 1.45 -23.21 -15.93
CA PRO A 133 0.96 -24.57 -16.06
C PRO A 133 0.76 -25.01 -17.53
N LEU A 134 0.47 -24.09 -18.45
CA LEU A 134 0.36 -24.38 -19.87
C LEU A 134 1.71 -24.72 -20.48
N VAL A 135 2.76 -23.97 -20.12
CA VAL A 135 4.14 -24.26 -20.57
C VAL A 135 4.58 -25.65 -20.08
N LEU A 136 4.27 -26.01 -18.83
CA LEU A 136 4.55 -27.35 -18.33
C LEU A 136 3.72 -28.45 -19.02
N ALA A 137 2.57 -28.11 -19.57
CA ALA A 137 1.74 -29.03 -20.33
C ALA A 137 2.25 -29.23 -21.80
N LEU A 138 3.14 -28.36 -22.32
CA LEU A 138 3.61 -28.43 -23.70
C LEU A 138 4.23 -29.77 -24.11
N PRO A 139 5.06 -30.45 -23.28
CA PRO A 139 5.62 -31.77 -23.67
C PRO A 139 4.52 -32.83 -23.81
N TRP A 140 3.47 -32.79 -23.03
CA TRP A 140 2.31 -33.64 -23.16
C TRP A 140 1.50 -33.29 -24.41
N LEU A 141 1.21 -32.01 -24.64
CA LEU A 141 0.48 -31.51 -25.80
C LEU A 141 1.22 -31.89 -27.11
N TRP A 142 2.53 -31.70 -27.15
CA TRP A 142 3.35 -32.03 -28.30
C TRP A 142 3.28 -33.50 -28.66
N ARG A 143 3.39 -34.42 -27.68
CA ARG A 143 3.25 -35.87 -27.90
C ARG A 143 1.83 -36.23 -28.36
N TRP A 144 0.80 -35.60 -27.75
CA TRP A 144 -0.57 -35.80 -28.15
C TRP A 144 -0.81 -35.34 -29.59
N LEU A 145 -0.36 -34.13 -29.96
CA LEU A 145 -0.47 -33.60 -31.32
C LEU A 145 0.22 -34.50 -32.36
N ARG A 146 1.42 -35.00 -32.04
CA ARG A 146 2.14 -35.91 -32.96
C ARG A 146 1.38 -37.20 -33.26
N ALA A 147 0.58 -37.67 -32.32
CA ALA A 147 -0.23 -38.86 -32.49
C ALA A 147 -1.52 -38.63 -33.30
N GLN A 148 -1.86 -37.36 -33.64
CA GLN A 148 -3.09 -37.00 -34.36
C GLN A 148 -2.83 -36.90 -35.87
N ARG A 149 -3.91 -37.06 -36.68
CA ARG A 149 -3.91 -36.76 -38.12
C ARG A 149 -3.68 -35.26 -38.36
N ALA A 150 -3.14 -34.93 -39.54
CA ALA A 150 -2.80 -33.54 -39.90
C ALA A 150 -3.96 -32.56 -39.70
N ALA A 151 -5.14 -32.90 -40.19
CA ALA A 151 -6.34 -32.06 -40.01
C ALA A 151 -6.70 -31.83 -38.53
N ALA A 152 -6.61 -32.86 -37.69
CA ALA A 152 -6.86 -32.76 -36.25
C ALA A 152 -5.80 -31.91 -35.52
N ARG A 153 -4.55 -31.94 -35.98
CA ARG A 153 -3.50 -31.06 -35.45
C ARG A 153 -3.77 -29.61 -35.75
N VAL A 154 -4.15 -29.30 -37.01
CA VAL A 154 -4.52 -27.95 -37.41
C VAL A 154 -5.71 -27.47 -36.60
N ALA A 155 -6.79 -28.26 -36.52
CA ALA A 155 -7.95 -27.91 -35.72
C ALA A 155 -7.61 -27.64 -34.22
N ALA A 156 -6.72 -28.45 -33.64
CA ALA A 156 -6.26 -28.25 -32.26
C ALA A 156 -5.47 -26.94 -32.08
N VAL A 157 -4.59 -26.62 -33.01
CA VAL A 157 -3.83 -25.35 -32.97
C VAL A 157 -4.75 -24.16 -33.13
N LEU A 158 -5.70 -24.24 -34.10
CA LEU A 158 -6.69 -23.17 -34.29
C LEU A 158 -7.59 -22.96 -33.05
N LEU A 159 -8.01 -24.05 -32.40
CA LEU A 159 -8.81 -23.97 -31.17
C LEU A 159 -8.04 -23.29 -30.04
N LEU A 160 -6.77 -23.65 -29.83
CA LEU A 160 -5.95 -23.03 -28.80
C LEU A 160 -5.62 -21.58 -29.14
N ALA A 161 -5.38 -21.26 -30.40
CA ALA A 161 -5.21 -19.88 -30.85
C ALA A 161 -6.51 -19.06 -30.62
N ALA A 162 -7.65 -19.59 -31.00
CA ALA A 162 -8.95 -18.97 -30.76
C ALA A 162 -9.21 -18.76 -29.25
N ALA A 163 -8.87 -19.74 -28.42
CA ALA A 163 -8.98 -19.59 -26.95
C ALA A 163 -8.10 -18.47 -26.40
N SER A 164 -6.92 -18.23 -26.97
CA SER A 164 -6.03 -17.16 -26.54
C SER A 164 -6.53 -15.75 -26.92
N THR A 165 -7.47 -15.63 -27.87
CA THR A 165 -8.05 -14.34 -28.26
C THR A 165 -8.86 -13.68 -27.15
N SER A 166 -9.21 -14.40 -26.07
CA SER A 166 -9.84 -13.80 -24.88
C SER A 166 -9.01 -12.65 -24.29
N LEU A 167 -7.68 -12.71 -24.38
CA LEU A 167 -6.81 -11.58 -24.03
C LEU A 167 -7.11 -10.35 -24.89
N VAL A 168 -7.20 -10.54 -26.19
CA VAL A 168 -7.42 -9.45 -27.14
C VAL A 168 -8.81 -8.83 -26.96
N LEU A 169 -9.84 -9.68 -26.83
CA LEU A 169 -11.23 -9.22 -26.67
C LEU A 169 -11.43 -8.37 -25.41
N VAL A 170 -10.81 -8.77 -24.29
CA VAL A 170 -10.97 -8.06 -23.01
C VAL A 170 -9.94 -6.93 -22.88
N GLY A 171 -8.68 -7.18 -23.25
CA GLY A 171 -7.60 -6.20 -23.10
C GLY A 171 -7.73 -4.99 -24.03
N PHE A 172 -8.44 -5.16 -25.15
CA PHE A 172 -8.70 -4.08 -26.11
C PHE A 172 -10.18 -3.72 -26.22
N ALA A 173 -10.97 -4.00 -25.21
CA ALA A 173 -12.39 -3.67 -25.19
C ALA A 173 -12.64 -2.14 -25.28
N ASP A 174 -11.78 -1.37 -24.67
CA ASP A 174 -11.85 0.09 -24.58
C ASP A 174 -10.55 0.81 -24.98
N ALA A 175 -9.52 0.06 -25.39
CA ALA A 175 -8.22 0.60 -25.76
C ALA A 175 -7.77 0.04 -27.12
N THR A 176 -7.07 0.86 -27.91
CA THR A 176 -6.40 0.44 -29.14
C THR A 176 -4.96 -0.03 -28.84
N LEU A 177 -4.33 -0.70 -29.80
CA LEU A 177 -2.90 -1.02 -29.68
C LEU A 177 -2.06 0.24 -29.50
N GLY A 178 -2.44 1.34 -30.16
CA GLY A 178 -1.80 2.65 -29.98
C GLY A 178 -1.89 3.14 -28.54
N ASP A 179 -3.04 3.03 -27.91
CA ASP A 179 -3.23 3.42 -26.50
C ASP A 179 -2.37 2.58 -25.56
N VAL A 180 -2.23 1.27 -25.82
CA VAL A 180 -1.37 0.39 -25.03
C VAL A 180 0.10 0.77 -25.15
N LEU A 181 0.56 1.06 -26.38
CA LEU A 181 1.94 1.48 -26.61
C LEU A 181 2.23 2.85 -26.00
N GLU A 182 1.28 3.78 -26.08
CA GLU A 182 1.39 5.10 -25.47
C GLU A 182 1.40 5.00 -23.94
N SER A 183 0.51 4.20 -23.36
CA SER A 183 0.49 3.93 -21.91
C SER A 183 1.81 3.33 -21.42
N ALA A 184 2.39 2.42 -22.19
CA ALA A 184 3.70 1.85 -21.88
C ALA A 184 4.82 2.90 -21.92
N ALA A 185 4.74 3.87 -22.85
CA ALA A 185 5.69 4.98 -22.94
C ALA A 185 5.54 5.94 -21.76
N VAL A 186 4.30 6.32 -21.42
CA VAL A 186 3.98 7.15 -20.24
C VAL A 186 4.45 6.48 -18.97
N HIS A 187 4.17 5.19 -18.82
CA HIS A 187 4.59 4.43 -17.64
C HIS A 187 6.12 4.41 -17.49
N ARG A 188 6.85 4.27 -18.59
CA ARG A 188 8.31 4.34 -18.60
C ARG A 188 8.85 5.70 -18.17
N TRP A 189 8.16 6.77 -18.55
CA TRP A 189 8.53 8.13 -18.16
C TRP A 189 8.18 8.43 -16.69
N TYR A 190 7.05 7.94 -16.23
CA TYR A 190 6.48 8.27 -14.93
C TYR A 190 7.07 7.43 -13.79
N TYR A 191 7.25 6.14 -14.03
CA TYR A 191 7.86 5.21 -13.09
C TYR A 191 9.20 4.69 -13.63
N GLN A 192 10.10 4.35 -12.71
CA GLN A 192 11.25 3.57 -13.10
C GLN A 192 10.78 2.24 -13.68
N THR A 193 11.05 2.02 -14.96
CA THR A 193 10.88 0.73 -15.60
C THR A 193 12.20 -0.03 -15.56
N PHE A 194 12.09 -1.32 -15.31
CA PHE A 194 13.24 -2.21 -15.18
C PHE A 194 13.25 -3.20 -16.33
N SER A 195 14.43 -3.44 -16.88
CA SER A 195 14.62 -4.49 -17.86
C SER A 195 14.39 -5.88 -17.25
N TRP A 196 14.08 -6.87 -18.09
CA TRP A 196 13.83 -8.22 -17.64
C TRP A 196 14.99 -8.86 -16.85
N TYR A 197 16.23 -8.47 -17.12
CA TYR A 197 17.41 -8.93 -16.40
C TYR A 197 17.64 -8.26 -15.03
N GLN A 198 16.90 -7.19 -14.73
CA GLN A 198 16.93 -6.51 -13.44
C GLN A 198 15.93 -7.10 -12.45
N GLU A 199 15.64 -8.38 -12.55
CA GLU A 199 14.70 -9.09 -11.68
C GLU A 199 15.11 -9.08 -10.21
N ASN A 200 16.38 -8.89 -9.92
CA ASN A 200 16.88 -8.69 -8.56
C ASN A 200 16.17 -7.55 -7.80
N VAL A 201 15.62 -6.55 -8.50
CA VAL A 201 14.89 -5.43 -7.89
C VAL A 201 13.61 -5.92 -7.21
N HIS A 202 12.87 -6.88 -7.78
CA HIS A 202 11.72 -7.51 -7.10
C HIS A 202 12.12 -8.09 -5.74
N TYR A 203 13.27 -8.73 -5.68
CA TYR A 203 13.73 -9.42 -4.48
C TYR A 203 14.41 -8.48 -3.48
N LYS A 204 15.02 -7.38 -3.93
CA LYS A 204 15.71 -6.42 -3.06
C LYS A 204 14.81 -5.96 -1.92
N THR A 205 13.61 -5.51 -2.24
CA THR A 205 12.64 -4.99 -1.24
C THR A 205 12.21 -6.06 -0.24
N ILE A 206 12.07 -7.33 -0.68
CA ILE A 206 11.67 -8.43 0.22
C ILE A 206 12.84 -8.92 1.07
N LEU A 207 14.04 -8.97 0.51
CA LEU A 207 15.21 -9.56 1.17
C LEU A 207 15.99 -8.55 2.02
N SER A 208 15.78 -7.24 1.82
CA SER A 208 16.41 -6.20 2.63
C SER A 208 15.79 -6.12 4.03
N PHE A 209 16.52 -5.47 4.94
CA PHE A 209 16.04 -5.10 6.27
C PHE A 209 15.66 -3.61 6.35
N GLU A 210 15.59 -2.94 5.22
CA GLU A 210 15.15 -1.55 5.09
C GLU A 210 13.68 -1.39 5.45
N ASP A 211 13.22 -0.15 5.60
CA ASP A 211 11.86 0.20 6.00
C ASP A 211 10.76 -0.35 5.08
N SER A 212 11.08 -0.59 3.82
CA SER A 212 10.18 -1.23 2.85
C SER A 212 10.07 -2.75 3.02
N SER A 213 10.94 -3.37 3.82
CA SER A 213 10.95 -4.81 4.05
C SER A 213 9.82 -5.22 5.01
N GLN A 214 9.18 -6.32 4.68
CA GLN A 214 7.96 -6.75 5.35
C GLN A 214 8.03 -8.24 5.61
N TRP A 215 8.22 -8.63 6.88
CA TRP A 215 8.33 -10.03 7.24
C TRP A 215 7.13 -10.86 6.76
N ALA A 216 5.92 -10.33 6.81
CA ALA A 216 4.73 -11.05 6.36
C ALA A 216 4.73 -11.37 4.85
N ARG A 217 5.23 -10.45 4.02
CA ARG A 217 5.36 -10.67 2.56
C ARG A 217 6.58 -11.46 2.19
N ARG A 218 7.64 -11.37 2.96
CA ARG A 218 8.89 -12.13 2.77
C ARG A 218 8.67 -13.62 2.95
N ALA A 219 7.95 -14.01 3.99
CA ALA A 219 7.80 -15.39 4.40
C ALA A 219 7.35 -16.33 3.26
N PRO A 220 6.22 -16.10 2.56
CA PRO A 220 5.78 -17.02 1.52
C PRO A 220 6.78 -17.14 0.37
N VAL A 221 7.47 -16.07 0.00
CA VAL A 221 8.45 -16.08 -1.10
C VAL A 221 9.70 -16.86 -0.69
N VAL A 222 10.29 -16.53 0.46
CA VAL A 222 11.52 -17.16 0.96
C VAL A 222 11.32 -18.65 1.24
N LEU A 223 10.19 -19.02 1.86
CA LEU A 223 9.86 -20.42 2.12
C LEU A 223 9.61 -21.20 0.81
N THR A 224 8.98 -20.58 -0.18
CA THR A 224 8.81 -21.19 -1.51
C THR A 224 10.17 -21.44 -2.17
N ILE A 225 11.07 -20.45 -2.16
CA ILE A 225 12.40 -20.59 -2.72
C ILE A 225 13.19 -21.70 -2.00
N ALA A 226 13.12 -21.75 -0.66
CA ALA A 226 13.76 -22.82 0.11
C ALA A 226 13.25 -24.20 -0.28
N VAL A 227 11.93 -24.38 -0.42
CA VAL A 227 11.34 -25.65 -0.85
C VAL A 227 11.72 -25.97 -2.29
N LEU A 228 11.78 -24.99 -3.21
CA LEU A 228 12.28 -25.21 -4.58
C LEU A 228 13.72 -25.70 -4.60
N LEU A 229 14.59 -25.08 -3.79
CA LEU A 229 15.99 -25.51 -3.66
C LEU A 229 16.10 -26.94 -3.14
N ILE A 230 15.30 -27.30 -2.14
CA ILE A 230 15.29 -28.66 -1.57
C ILE A 230 14.78 -29.68 -2.59
N VAL A 231 13.70 -29.38 -3.31
CA VAL A 231 13.17 -30.25 -4.38
C VAL A 231 14.20 -30.44 -5.49
N THR A 232 14.89 -29.36 -5.86
CA THR A 232 15.97 -29.44 -6.85
C THR A 232 17.15 -30.28 -6.34
N LEU A 233 17.54 -30.09 -5.10
CA LEU A 233 18.59 -30.90 -4.46
C LEU A 233 18.22 -32.39 -4.42
N ASP A 234 16.99 -32.73 -4.03
CA ASP A 234 16.49 -34.12 -4.03
C ASP A 234 16.48 -34.70 -5.46
N ALA A 235 16.02 -33.93 -6.43
CA ALA A 235 15.99 -34.35 -7.84
C ALA A 235 17.42 -34.61 -8.37
N VAL A 236 18.39 -33.78 -8.02
CA VAL A 236 19.80 -33.94 -8.39
C VAL A 236 20.40 -35.18 -7.73
N LEU A 237 20.23 -35.34 -6.44
CA LEU A 237 20.78 -36.46 -5.67
C LEU A 237 20.15 -37.83 -6.04
N SER A 238 18.85 -37.79 -6.41
CA SER A 238 18.12 -38.99 -6.82
C SER A 238 18.35 -39.43 -8.27
N SER A 239 19.07 -38.59 -9.05
CA SER A 239 19.35 -38.91 -10.45
C SER A 239 20.41 -40.01 -10.56
N PRO A 240 20.14 -41.13 -11.24
CA PRO A 240 21.11 -42.20 -11.43
C PRO A 240 22.34 -41.79 -12.26
N ALA A 241 22.31 -40.62 -12.85
CA ALA A 241 23.33 -40.13 -13.78
C ALA A 241 24.38 -39.20 -13.13
N LEU A 242 24.40 -39.04 -11.80
CA LEU A 242 25.44 -38.27 -11.11
C LEU A 242 26.68 -39.11 -10.85
N ARG A 243 27.26 -39.68 -11.89
CA ARG A 243 28.72 -39.70 -12.02
C ARG A 243 29.07 -38.29 -12.50
N LEU A 244 29.82 -37.55 -11.70
CA LEU A 244 30.15 -36.15 -11.90
C LEU A 244 30.45 -35.83 -13.38
N PRO A 245 29.70 -35.04 -14.08
CA PRO A 245 30.07 -34.63 -15.41
C PRO A 245 31.09 -33.51 -15.30
N ASN A 246 32.14 -33.61 -16.08
CA ASN A 246 33.23 -32.63 -16.14
C ASN A 246 32.84 -31.26 -16.75
N SER A 247 31.55 -30.99 -16.97
CA SER A 247 31.10 -29.67 -17.45
C SER A 247 29.71 -29.23 -16.92
N THR A 248 29.59 -27.96 -16.62
CA THR A 248 28.36 -27.30 -16.18
C THR A 248 27.23 -27.37 -17.22
N ALA A 249 27.57 -27.39 -18.54
CA ALA A 249 26.62 -27.57 -19.63
C ALA A 249 25.89 -28.92 -19.59
N ALA A 250 26.59 -29.98 -19.18
CA ALA A 250 26.02 -31.32 -19.04
C ALA A 250 25.09 -31.39 -17.82
N LEU A 251 25.32 -30.58 -16.76
CA LEU A 251 24.43 -30.46 -15.59
C LEU A 251 23.09 -29.81 -15.99
N PHE A 252 23.13 -28.68 -16.73
CA PHE A 252 21.93 -27.99 -17.20
C PHE A 252 21.11 -28.86 -18.16
N THR A 253 21.76 -29.58 -19.08
CA THR A 253 21.07 -30.51 -20.01
C THR A 253 20.41 -31.65 -19.24
N ARG A 254 21.00 -32.12 -18.15
CA ARG A 254 20.50 -33.22 -17.33
C ARG A 254 19.38 -32.76 -16.37
N LEU A 255 19.48 -31.57 -15.80
CA LEU A 255 18.40 -30.92 -15.04
C LEU A 255 17.18 -30.71 -15.95
N ARG A 256 17.38 -30.16 -17.15
CA ARG A 256 16.33 -30.03 -18.16
C ARG A 256 15.71 -31.39 -18.51
N THR A 257 16.51 -32.44 -18.67
CA THR A 257 16.02 -33.79 -18.99
C THR A 257 15.30 -34.44 -17.80
N ALA A 258 15.75 -34.20 -16.58
CA ALA A 258 15.09 -34.70 -15.37
C ALA A 258 13.72 -34.01 -15.14
N VAL A 259 13.66 -32.70 -15.30
CA VAL A 259 12.40 -31.93 -15.22
C VAL A 259 11.46 -32.31 -16.37
N LEU A 260 11.96 -32.45 -17.59
CA LEU A 260 11.15 -32.86 -18.75
C LEU A 260 10.73 -34.34 -18.69
N ARG A 261 11.51 -35.22 -18.09
CA ARG A 261 11.12 -36.64 -17.88
C ARG A 261 10.10 -36.78 -16.76
N SER A 262 10.18 -35.94 -15.69
CA SER A 262 9.15 -35.96 -14.62
C SER A 262 7.80 -35.45 -15.10
N SER A 263 7.77 -34.55 -16.08
CA SER A 263 6.55 -34.07 -16.74
C SER A 263 6.04 -34.97 -17.84
N GLY A 264 6.81 -35.96 -18.29
CA GLY A 264 6.59 -36.72 -19.50
C GLY A 264 6.53 -38.25 -19.43
N GLY A 265 6.72 -38.84 -18.28
CA GLY A 265 6.85 -40.28 -18.15
C GLY A 265 5.56 -41.08 -17.98
N ALA A 266 4.89 -41.43 -19.10
CA ALA A 266 4.06 -42.62 -19.18
C ALA A 266 4.77 -43.68 -20.01
N GLY A 267 5.78 -44.30 -19.43
CA GLY A 267 6.55 -45.38 -20.02
C GLY A 267 6.79 -46.48 -19.00
N SER A 268 6.05 -47.56 -19.08
CA SER A 268 6.27 -48.96 -18.61
C SER A 268 7.31 -49.24 -17.51
N GLY A 269 7.09 -48.70 -16.33
CA GLY A 269 7.84 -49.09 -15.14
C GLY A 269 6.87 -49.07 -13.96
N ARG A 270 6.33 -50.17 -13.62
CA ARG A 270 5.17 -50.39 -12.79
C ARG A 270 5.23 -49.94 -11.32
N ASP A 271 6.35 -49.37 -10.79
CA ASP A 271 6.52 -49.16 -9.35
C ASP A 271 7.02 -47.79 -8.86
N ARG A 272 7.27 -46.77 -9.71
CA ARG A 272 7.77 -45.49 -9.27
C ARG A 272 6.82 -44.28 -9.47
N ASP A 273 5.77 -44.41 -10.26
CA ASP A 273 4.84 -43.30 -10.63
C ASP A 273 3.56 -43.22 -9.79
N GLY A 274 3.42 -44.08 -8.77
CA GLY A 274 2.19 -44.21 -8.00
C GLY A 274 1.92 -43.14 -6.91
N ASP A 275 2.93 -42.39 -6.47
CA ASP A 275 2.78 -41.47 -5.33
C ASP A 275 2.20 -40.10 -5.75
N PRO A 276 0.91 -39.82 -5.42
CA PRO A 276 0.25 -38.58 -5.82
C PRO A 276 0.89 -37.34 -5.19
N VAL A 277 1.44 -37.44 -3.97
CA VAL A 277 2.08 -36.31 -3.28
C VAL A 277 3.38 -35.94 -3.96
N ARG A 278 4.19 -36.94 -4.39
CA ARG A 278 5.44 -36.70 -5.13
C ARG A 278 5.16 -36.02 -6.47
N ARG A 279 4.15 -36.50 -7.19
CA ARG A 279 3.74 -35.89 -8.47
C ARG A 279 3.23 -34.46 -8.26
N LEU A 280 2.45 -34.21 -7.21
CA LEU A 280 2.00 -32.87 -6.82
C LEU A 280 3.20 -31.95 -6.54
N LEU A 281 4.17 -32.43 -5.75
CA LEU A 281 5.35 -31.69 -5.38
C LEU A 281 6.17 -31.25 -6.61
N LEU A 282 6.46 -32.20 -7.53
CA LEU A 282 7.28 -31.91 -8.71
C LEU A 282 6.57 -30.98 -9.71
N ASN A 283 5.27 -31.20 -9.95
CA ASN A 283 4.51 -30.35 -10.86
C ASN A 283 4.35 -28.94 -10.29
N SER A 284 4.04 -28.81 -9.00
CA SER A 284 3.93 -27.50 -8.37
C SER A 284 5.27 -26.78 -8.24
N ALA A 285 6.38 -27.52 -8.04
CA ALA A 285 7.72 -26.93 -8.06
C ALA A 285 8.05 -26.35 -9.44
N GLY A 286 7.81 -27.13 -10.51
CA GLY A 286 8.01 -26.62 -11.87
C GLY A 286 7.14 -25.41 -12.20
N CYS A 287 5.84 -25.44 -11.83
CA CYS A 287 4.94 -24.31 -12.02
C CYS A 287 5.37 -23.10 -11.20
N SER A 288 5.80 -23.29 -9.96
CA SER A 288 6.24 -22.19 -9.08
C SER A 288 7.51 -21.52 -9.61
N ALA A 289 8.51 -22.33 -10.00
CA ALA A 289 9.74 -21.81 -10.57
C ALA A 289 9.47 -21.01 -11.85
N LEU A 290 8.60 -21.54 -12.71
CA LEU A 290 8.23 -20.85 -13.96
C LEU A 290 7.39 -19.61 -13.70
N ALA A 291 6.43 -19.65 -12.77
CA ALA A 291 5.62 -18.49 -12.42
C ALA A 291 6.49 -17.34 -11.86
N LEU A 292 7.44 -17.64 -10.97
CA LEU A 292 8.40 -16.65 -10.49
C LEU A 292 9.29 -16.11 -11.63
N ALA A 293 9.75 -16.96 -12.55
CA ALA A 293 10.53 -16.52 -13.70
C ALA A 293 9.72 -15.63 -14.66
N LEU A 294 8.41 -15.90 -14.80
CA LEU A 294 7.50 -15.11 -15.65
C LEU A 294 7.16 -13.73 -15.06
N LEU A 295 7.62 -13.41 -13.86
CA LEU A 295 7.59 -12.03 -13.35
C LEU A 295 8.71 -11.16 -13.94
N ALA A 296 9.79 -11.77 -14.43
CA ALA A 296 10.94 -11.02 -14.98
C ALA A 296 10.59 -10.07 -16.14
N PRO A 297 9.71 -10.40 -17.11
CA PRO A 297 9.34 -9.48 -18.17
C PRO A 297 8.42 -8.33 -17.74
N THR A 298 7.88 -8.32 -16.53
CA THR A 298 7.05 -7.19 -16.09
C THR A 298 7.86 -5.90 -16.01
N PRO A 299 7.36 -4.78 -16.56
CA PRO A 299 8.14 -3.54 -16.64
C PRO A 299 8.40 -2.90 -15.29
N THR A 300 7.51 -3.08 -14.32
CA THR A 300 7.68 -2.61 -12.94
C THR A 300 8.03 -3.75 -12.01
N LYS A 301 8.76 -3.46 -10.93
CA LYS A 301 9.29 -4.47 -10.00
C LYS A 301 8.72 -4.24 -8.59
N PHE A 302 7.40 -4.33 -8.46
CA PHE A 302 6.74 -4.16 -7.18
C PHE A 302 6.61 -5.49 -6.42
N VAL A 303 6.80 -5.43 -5.10
CA VAL A 303 6.61 -6.57 -4.19
C VAL A 303 5.25 -7.26 -4.37
N ASN A 304 4.21 -6.48 -4.71
CA ASN A 304 2.85 -7.01 -4.92
C ASN A 304 2.77 -8.06 -6.02
N HIS A 305 3.65 -8.00 -7.04
CA HIS A 305 3.65 -8.95 -8.15
C HIS A 305 3.91 -10.39 -7.72
N PHE A 306 4.64 -10.61 -6.61
CA PHE A 306 4.75 -11.95 -6.03
C PHE A 306 3.37 -12.53 -5.65
N GLY A 307 2.43 -11.66 -5.26
CA GLY A 307 1.05 -12.07 -5.01
C GLY A 307 0.40 -12.72 -6.22
N ALA A 308 0.63 -12.22 -7.43
CA ALA A 308 0.08 -12.80 -8.66
C ALA A 308 0.54 -14.25 -8.88
N ALA A 309 1.77 -14.58 -8.48
CA ALA A 309 2.34 -15.92 -8.64
C ALA A 309 1.86 -16.93 -7.58
N ALA A 310 1.08 -16.54 -6.58
CA ALA A 310 0.80 -17.32 -5.35
C ALA A 310 0.17 -18.70 -5.57
N ALA A 311 -0.57 -18.94 -6.65
CA ALA A 311 -1.34 -20.18 -6.86
C ALA A 311 -0.48 -21.45 -6.83
N ALA A 312 0.56 -21.52 -7.66
CA ALA A 312 1.44 -22.68 -7.72
C ALA A 312 2.35 -22.83 -6.47
N PRO A 313 2.98 -21.76 -5.93
CA PRO A 313 3.69 -21.78 -4.66
C PRO A 313 2.86 -22.28 -3.47
N THR A 314 1.59 -21.89 -3.39
CA THR A 314 0.68 -22.41 -2.35
C THR A 314 0.58 -23.94 -2.42
N VAL A 315 0.41 -24.50 -3.61
CA VAL A 315 0.33 -25.95 -3.80
C VAL A 315 1.65 -26.63 -3.48
N LEU A 316 2.76 -26.00 -3.85
CA LEU A 316 4.11 -26.50 -3.55
C LEU A 316 4.35 -26.58 -2.03
N LEU A 317 4.07 -25.49 -1.31
CA LEU A 317 4.20 -25.47 0.14
C LEU A 317 3.27 -26.48 0.81
N ALA A 318 2.01 -26.61 0.34
CA ALA A 318 1.07 -27.61 0.85
C ALA A 318 1.61 -29.03 0.65
N ALA A 319 2.18 -29.34 -0.50
CA ALA A 319 2.79 -30.64 -0.77
C ALA A 319 4.01 -30.90 0.15
N ALA A 320 4.86 -29.88 0.38
CA ALA A 320 6.00 -29.97 1.28
C ALA A 320 5.58 -30.13 2.75
N LEU A 321 4.50 -29.52 3.16
CA LEU A 321 3.90 -29.69 4.48
C LEU A 321 3.29 -31.10 4.65
N LEU A 322 2.80 -31.72 3.60
CA LEU A 322 2.30 -33.10 3.64
C LEU A 322 3.43 -34.12 3.71
N ARG A 323 4.50 -33.89 2.99
CA ARG A 323 5.63 -34.81 2.90
C ARG A 323 6.92 -34.06 2.65
N SER A 324 7.94 -34.36 3.46
CA SER A 324 9.28 -33.81 3.18
C SER A 324 9.76 -34.23 1.79
N PRO A 325 10.21 -33.27 0.98
CA PRO A 325 10.80 -33.59 -0.31
C PRO A 325 12.06 -34.48 -0.22
N LEU A 326 12.73 -34.53 0.94
CA LEU A 326 13.95 -35.30 1.18
C LEU A 326 13.71 -36.79 1.50
N LEU A 327 12.46 -37.21 1.68
CA LEU A 327 12.16 -38.62 2.02
C LEU A 327 12.48 -39.62 0.90
N ALA A 328 12.60 -39.19 -0.33
CA ALA A 328 12.99 -40.08 -1.43
C ALA A 328 14.45 -40.54 -1.32
N ALA A 329 15.31 -39.69 -0.76
CA ALA A 329 16.73 -39.99 -0.58
C ALA A 329 16.99 -41.05 0.49
N VAL A 330 16.09 -41.19 1.47
CA VAL A 330 16.30 -42.06 2.66
C VAL A 330 16.10 -43.56 2.36
N ARG A 331 15.38 -43.94 1.29
CA ARG A 331 14.97 -45.34 1.05
C ARG A 331 15.93 -46.23 0.31
N SER A 332 17.15 -45.82 -0.03
CA SER A 332 18.01 -46.60 -0.94
C SER A 332 19.46 -46.82 -0.48
N GLY A 333 19.71 -47.88 0.30
CA GLY A 333 21.00 -48.61 0.48
C GLY A 333 22.15 -47.92 1.20
N LEU A 334 23.05 -48.71 1.83
CA LEU A 334 24.10 -48.24 2.74
C LEU A 334 25.10 -47.18 2.22
N ARG A 335 25.42 -47.15 0.93
CA ARG A 335 26.29 -46.11 0.34
C ARG A 335 25.52 -44.77 0.09
N ARG A 336 24.23 -44.82 0.07
CA ARG A 336 23.36 -43.65 -0.06
C ARG A 336 23.03 -43.01 1.29
N HIS A 337 23.28 -43.66 2.43
CA HIS A 337 22.99 -43.13 3.78
C HIS A 337 23.75 -41.84 4.09
N ARG A 338 25.03 -41.74 3.71
CA ARG A 338 25.81 -40.51 3.96
C ARG A 338 25.29 -39.33 3.11
N ALA A 339 25.06 -39.54 1.83
CA ALA A 339 24.55 -38.52 0.93
C ALA A 339 23.15 -38.10 1.32
N SER A 340 22.28 -39.01 1.79
CA SER A 340 20.96 -38.69 2.27
C SER A 340 20.94 -37.99 3.62
N ALA A 341 21.86 -38.32 4.53
CA ALA A 341 22.04 -37.63 5.79
C ALA A 341 22.51 -36.17 5.56
N ILE A 342 23.49 -35.98 4.67
CA ILE A 342 23.95 -34.64 4.28
C ILE A 342 22.80 -33.84 3.65
N ALA A 343 22.03 -34.42 2.73
CA ALA A 343 20.90 -33.75 2.11
C ALA A 343 19.81 -33.36 3.13
N ALA A 344 19.51 -34.25 4.08
CA ALA A 344 18.56 -33.98 5.15
C ALA A 344 19.06 -32.85 6.08
N THR A 345 20.34 -32.84 6.41
CA THR A 345 20.95 -31.78 7.23
C THR A 345 20.95 -30.45 6.49
N VAL A 346 21.40 -30.42 5.23
CA VAL A 346 21.42 -29.22 4.40
C VAL A 346 20.00 -28.69 4.17
N GLY A 347 19.05 -29.58 3.85
CA GLY A 347 17.65 -29.19 3.67
C GLY A 347 17.02 -28.64 4.93
N THR A 348 17.32 -29.25 6.10
CA THR A 348 16.84 -28.72 7.39
C THR A 348 17.46 -27.36 7.69
N ALA A 349 18.77 -27.20 7.46
CA ALA A 349 19.46 -25.91 7.64
C ALA A 349 18.90 -24.81 6.72
N LEU A 350 18.59 -25.15 5.47
CA LEU A 350 17.94 -24.22 4.53
C LEU A 350 16.56 -23.79 5.04
N VAL A 351 15.75 -24.71 5.56
CA VAL A 351 14.43 -24.37 6.11
C VAL A 351 14.58 -23.52 7.37
N ILE A 352 15.50 -23.85 8.28
CA ILE A 352 15.79 -23.05 9.47
C ILE A 352 16.19 -21.63 9.08
N GLY A 353 17.11 -21.47 8.13
CA GLY A 353 17.54 -20.17 7.64
C GLY A 353 16.41 -19.38 7.01
N ALA A 354 15.60 -20.05 6.16
CA ALA A 354 14.46 -19.43 5.50
C ALA A 354 13.38 -18.98 6.49
N VAL A 355 13.04 -19.81 7.48
CA VAL A 355 12.08 -19.47 8.52
C VAL A 355 12.60 -18.32 9.38
N SER A 356 13.83 -18.39 9.85
CA SER A 356 14.45 -17.30 10.64
C SER A 356 14.44 -15.99 9.88
N TRP A 357 14.85 -16.02 8.61
CA TRP A 357 14.84 -14.81 7.77
C TRP A 357 13.44 -14.28 7.53
N SER A 358 12.46 -15.17 7.37
CA SER A 358 11.06 -14.78 7.20
C SER A 358 10.54 -13.92 8.36
N PHE A 359 11.00 -14.14 9.59
CA PHE A 359 10.62 -13.36 10.77
C PHE A 359 11.52 -12.14 11.03
N ALA A 360 12.56 -11.93 10.24
CA ALA A 360 13.50 -10.85 10.48
C ALA A 360 12.96 -9.48 10.02
N GLY A 361 13.42 -8.43 10.71
CA GLY A 361 13.10 -7.05 10.39
C GLY A 361 11.68 -6.60 10.79
N PRO A 362 11.36 -5.34 10.53
CA PRO A 362 10.06 -4.74 10.84
C PRO A 362 8.98 -5.16 9.84
N ASN A 363 7.72 -4.96 10.22
CA ASN A 363 6.60 -5.04 9.31
C ASN A 363 5.94 -3.67 9.19
N LEU A 364 6.44 -2.87 8.28
CA LEU A 364 5.95 -1.52 8.04
C LEU A 364 4.79 -1.46 7.04
N TRP A 365 4.35 -2.60 6.54
CA TRP A 365 3.30 -2.61 5.55
C TRP A 365 1.95 -2.27 6.16
N ARG A 366 1.45 -1.13 5.77
CA ARG A 366 0.26 -0.45 6.26
C ARG A 366 -1.01 -1.31 6.31
N PRO A 367 -1.35 -2.08 5.28
CA PRO A 367 -2.56 -2.89 5.31
C PRO A 367 -2.64 -3.92 6.42
N TYR A 368 -1.50 -4.35 6.96
CA TYR A 368 -1.51 -5.30 8.07
C TYR A 368 -1.71 -4.69 9.43
N SER A 369 -1.15 -3.51 9.63
CA SER A 369 -1.08 -2.90 10.94
C SER A 369 -1.99 -1.69 11.07
N ASP A 370 -2.75 -1.34 10.04
CA ASP A 370 -3.38 -0.04 9.85
C ASP A 370 -2.39 1.14 10.06
N ARG A 371 -1.12 0.82 10.22
CA ARG A 371 -0.07 1.77 10.44
C ARG A 371 0.24 2.51 9.14
N GLY A 372 0.39 3.80 9.24
CA GLY A 372 0.56 4.67 8.10
C GLY A 372 -0.69 4.81 7.26
N GLN A 373 -1.82 4.31 7.72
CA GLN A 373 -3.07 4.77 7.19
C GLN A 373 -3.23 6.25 7.49
N PRO A 374 -3.74 7.04 6.54
CA PRO A 374 -3.71 8.49 6.64
C PRO A 374 -4.29 9.04 7.92
N PHE A 375 -5.30 8.39 8.44
CA PHE A 375 -6.02 8.85 9.61
C PHE A 375 -5.88 7.93 10.81
N GLY A 376 -5.00 7.02 10.77
CA GLY A 376 -4.98 6.02 11.78
C GLY A 376 -3.63 5.77 12.34
N ASN A 377 -2.60 6.12 11.66
CA ASN A 377 -1.30 5.82 12.17
C ASN A 377 -0.60 6.99 12.78
N HIS A 378 -0.60 6.97 14.02
CA HIS A 378 0.03 7.94 14.83
C HIS A 378 1.25 7.41 15.51
N LEU A 379 1.57 6.20 15.24
CA LEU A 379 2.80 5.57 15.61
C LEU A 379 3.79 5.82 14.47
N THR A 380 3.89 7.07 14.07
CA THR A 380 5.02 7.47 13.28
C THR A 380 6.26 7.00 14.00
N ALA A 381 7.16 6.46 13.24
CA ALA A 381 8.48 6.13 13.69
C ALA A 381 9.16 7.40 14.18
N SER A 382 8.83 7.85 15.37
CA SER A 382 9.72 8.77 16.04
C SER A 382 10.97 7.97 16.38
N ALA A 383 12.13 8.56 16.17
CA ALA A 383 13.39 7.99 16.60
C ALA A 383 13.35 7.58 18.08
N ASP A 384 12.43 8.17 18.85
CA ASP A 384 12.25 7.96 20.29
C ASP A 384 11.42 6.71 20.65
N GLN A 385 10.75 6.07 19.69
CA GLN A 385 9.96 4.87 19.93
C GLN A 385 10.16 3.78 18.86
N PRO A 386 11.39 3.32 18.64
CA PRO A 386 11.71 2.35 17.60
C PRO A 386 11.00 1.01 17.78
N ASP A 387 10.57 0.66 18.98
CA ASP A 387 9.90 -0.61 19.28
C ASP A 387 8.42 -0.64 18.82
N LEU A 388 7.81 0.53 18.64
CA LEU A 388 6.47 0.67 18.07
C LEU A 388 6.52 0.66 16.55
N VAL A 389 7.67 0.95 16.00
CA VAL A 389 7.95 0.94 14.57
C VAL A 389 8.28 -0.48 14.12
N GLY A 390 7.32 -1.15 13.57
CA GLY A 390 7.56 -2.47 13.03
C GLY A 390 7.49 -3.56 14.07
N MET A 391 6.32 -4.11 14.21
CA MET A 391 6.04 -5.29 14.99
C MET A 391 7.01 -6.42 14.63
N ARG A 392 8.11 -6.49 15.37
CA ARG A 392 9.05 -7.60 15.22
C ARG A 392 8.42 -8.84 15.84
N PRO A 393 8.29 -9.95 15.11
CA PRO A 393 7.70 -11.16 15.63
C PRO A 393 8.48 -11.70 16.84
N LYS A 394 7.87 -11.64 18.02
CA LYS A 394 8.46 -12.14 19.27
C LYS A 394 7.40 -12.82 20.13
N LEU A 395 7.80 -13.82 20.87
CA LEU A 395 7.01 -14.49 21.91
C LEU A 395 7.68 -14.20 23.26
N GLY A 396 7.13 -13.26 24.02
CA GLY A 396 7.81 -12.74 25.20
C GLY A 396 9.19 -12.17 24.82
N PRO A 397 10.28 -12.59 25.49
CA PRO A 397 11.64 -12.14 25.19
C PRO A 397 12.24 -12.79 23.93
N VAL A 398 11.63 -13.88 23.41
CA VAL A 398 12.19 -14.70 22.34
C VAL A 398 11.80 -14.14 20.98
N GLN A 399 12.79 -13.71 20.20
CA GLN A 399 12.60 -13.29 18.81
C GLN A 399 12.50 -14.49 17.89
N LEU A 400 11.43 -14.57 17.07
CA LEU A 400 11.24 -15.66 16.11
C LEU A 400 12.24 -15.61 14.93
N ALA A 401 12.91 -14.50 14.74
CA ALA A 401 14.02 -14.38 13.80
C ALA A 401 15.30 -15.10 14.28
N ASN A 402 15.39 -15.47 15.57
CA ASN A 402 16.55 -16.18 16.09
C ASN A 402 16.58 -17.62 15.56
N PRO A 403 17.61 -18.05 14.81
CA PRO A 403 17.69 -19.39 14.26
C PRO A 403 17.74 -20.49 15.34
N LEU A 404 18.22 -20.19 16.52
CA LEU A 404 18.29 -21.16 17.62
C LEU A 404 16.92 -21.67 18.05
N VAL A 405 15.86 -20.87 17.89
CA VAL A 405 14.48 -21.30 18.13
C VAL A 405 14.12 -22.46 17.21
N TRP A 406 14.46 -22.34 15.95
CA TRP A 406 14.12 -23.33 14.91
C TRP A 406 15.07 -24.54 14.95
N VAL A 407 16.32 -24.33 15.35
CA VAL A 407 17.24 -25.42 15.67
C VAL A 407 16.69 -26.25 16.82
N ALA A 408 16.20 -25.64 17.88
CA ALA A 408 15.59 -26.35 19.01
C ALA A 408 14.38 -27.19 18.55
N VAL A 409 13.52 -26.67 17.69
CA VAL A 409 12.39 -27.42 17.08
C VAL A 409 12.92 -28.61 16.27
N ALA A 410 13.95 -28.42 15.44
CA ALA A 410 14.53 -29.47 14.63
C ALA A 410 15.16 -30.57 15.48
N VAL A 411 15.91 -30.22 16.51
CA VAL A 411 16.55 -31.15 17.46
C VAL A 411 15.50 -31.93 18.24
N ALA A 412 14.49 -31.27 18.76
CA ALA A 412 13.40 -31.93 19.51
C ALA A 412 12.69 -32.97 18.63
N VAL A 413 12.36 -32.62 17.39
CA VAL A 413 11.70 -33.54 16.45
C VAL A 413 12.65 -34.64 16.02
N GLY A 414 13.91 -34.32 15.77
CA GLY A 414 14.95 -35.32 15.44
C GLY A 414 15.12 -36.34 16.55
N GLY A 415 15.23 -35.88 17.79
CA GLY A 415 15.27 -36.72 18.98
C GLY A 415 14.05 -37.60 19.17
N TRP A 416 12.84 -37.02 18.99
CA TRP A 416 11.61 -37.78 19.03
C TRP A 416 11.49 -38.81 17.90
N MET A 417 11.94 -38.47 16.67
CA MET A 417 11.97 -39.39 15.54
C MET A 417 12.93 -40.56 15.81
N TRP A 418 14.13 -40.28 16.34
CA TRP A 418 15.12 -41.28 16.72
C TRP A 418 14.56 -42.20 17.83
N TRP A 419 13.92 -41.64 18.85
CA TRP A 419 13.29 -42.42 19.92
C TRP A 419 12.18 -43.35 19.35
N ARG A 420 11.33 -42.85 18.47
CA ARG A 420 10.31 -43.68 17.78
C ARG A 420 10.90 -44.82 16.98
N GLN A 421 11.94 -44.54 16.21
CA GLN A 421 12.64 -45.56 15.39
C GLN A 421 13.22 -46.66 16.27
N ARG A 422 13.78 -46.33 17.41
CA ARG A 422 14.27 -47.30 18.39
C ARG A 422 13.20 -48.22 18.94
N HIS A 423 11.94 -47.75 18.96
CA HIS A 423 10.78 -48.52 19.37
C HIS A 423 10.02 -49.15 18.18
N GLY A 424 10.63 -49.28 17.01
CA GLY A 424 10.03 -49.89 15.83
C GLY A 424 8.87 -49.14 15.19
N ARG A 425 8.74 -47.82 15.50
CA ARG A 425 7.65 -46.99 14.98
C ARG A 425 8.21 -45.99 13.98
N ASP A 426 7.71 -46.03 12.76
CA ASP A 426 8.05 -45.02 11.77
C ASP A 426 7.48 -43.63 12.12
N SER A 427 8.23 -42.59 11.83
CA SER A 427 7.78 -41.20 11.95
C SER A 427 7.64 -40.57 10.57
N ALA A 428 6.47 -40.06 10.27
CA ALA A 428 6.25 -39.30 9.04
C ALA A 428 6.67 -37.81 9.21
N LEU A 429 6.95 -37.35 10.43
CA LEU A 429 7.38 -35.98 10.73
C LEU A 429 8.91 -35.94 10.78
N THR A 430 9.51 -35.27 9.82
CA THR A 430 10.97 -35.02 9.74
C THR A 430 11.30 -33.62 10.26
N PRO A 431 12.55 -33.35 10.70
CA PRO A 431 12.94 -32.04 11.24
C PRO A 431 12.66 -30.87 10.29
N ASP A 432 13.04 -30.99 9.00
CA ASP A 432 12.77 -29.99 7.96
C ASP A 432 11.29 -29.67 7.82
N ARG A 433 10.44 -30.72 7.78
CA ARG A 433 9.00 -30.56 7.69
C ARG A 433 8.40 -29.95 8.97
N ALA A 434 8.90 -30.32 10.13
CA ALA A 434 8.44 -29.80 11.40
C ALA A 434 8.74 -28.29 11.54
N VAL A 435 9.95 -27.87 11.16
CA VAL A 435 10.33 -26.46 11.15
C VAL A 435 9.50 -25.68 10.13
N LEU A 436 9.31 -26.23 8.92
CA LEU A 436 8.49 -25.59 7.89
C LEU A 436 7.03 -25.42 8.36
N LEU A 437 6.44 -26.47 8.96
CA LEU A 437 5.08 -26.43 9.47
C LEU A 437 4.95 -25.44 10.64
N ALA A 438 5.83 -25.52 11.62
CA ALA A 438 5.81 -24.62 12.78
C ALA A 438 6.03 -23.17 12.35
N GLY A 439 7.01 -22.90 11.47
CA GLY A 439 7.31 -21.57 10.97
C GLY A 439 6.16 -20.99 10.13
N SER A 440 5.60 -21.78 9.21
CA SER A 440 4.45 -21.35 8.41
C SER A 440 3.21 -21.07 9.27
N THR A 441 2.93 -21.94 10.23
CA THR A 441 1.80 -21.78 11.15
C THR A 441 1.99 -20.56 12.06
N ALA A 442 3.17 -20.41 12.64
CA ALA A 442 3.50 -19.25 13.48
C ALA A 442 3.35 -17.94 12.68
N MET A 443 3.80 -17.92 11.42
CA MET A 443 3.64 -16.76 10.55
C MET A 443 2.16 -16.41 10.30
N VAL A 444 1.34 -17.40 9.95
CA VAL A 444 -0.10 -17.21 9.74
C VAL A 444 -0.76 -16.68 11.01
N VAL A 445 -0.45 -17.30 12.16
CA VAL A 445 -0.97 -16.84 13.46
C VAL A 445 -0.54 -15.41 13.76
N MET A 446 0.72 -15.08 13.55
CA MET A 446 1.23 -13.71 13.78
C MET A 446 0.54 -12.69 12.87
N ILE A 447 0.31 -13.00 11.61
CA ILE A 447 -0.42 -12.11 10.70
C ILE A 447 -1.86 -11.90 11.18
N ILE A 448 -2.55 -12.97 11.57
CA ILE A 448 -3.93 -12.89 12.09
C ILE A 448 -3.96 -12.06 13.38
N LEU A 449 -3.02 -12.30 14.30
CA LEU A 449 -2.91 -11.52 15.53
C LEU A 449 -2.66 -10.03 15.26
N VAL A 450 -1.84 -9.72 14.25
CA VAL A 450 -1.60 -8.34 13.82
C VAL A 450 -2.87 -7.70 13.27
N PHE A 451 -3.66 -8.39 12.46
CA PHE A 451 -4.95 -7.88 11.99
C PHE A 451 -5.93 -7.56 13.12
N TRP A 452 -5.92 -8.36 14.18
CA TRP A 452 -6.75 -8.13 15.33
C TRP A 452 -6.22 -7.02 16.24
N TRP A 453 -4.93 -7.04 16.48
CA TRP A 453 -4.30 -6.14 17.45
C TRP A 453 -4.13 -4.73 16.93
N ALA A 454 -3.83 -4.55 15.64
CA ALA A 454 -3.52 -3.26 15.07
C ALA A 454 -4.69 -2.25 15.19
N PRO A 455 -5.95 -2.58 14.82
CA PRO A 455 -7.08 -1.68 15.01
C PRO A 455 -7.34 -1.33 16.48
N LEU A 456 -7.16 -2.29 17.40
CA LEU A 456 -7.32 -2.06 18.83
C LEU A 456 -6.22 -1.14 19.38
N ARG A 457 -5.00 -1.33 18.92
CA ARG A 457 -3.86 -0.48 19.28
C ARG A 457 -4.00 0.93 18.72
N GLN A 458 -4.64 1.06 17.57
CA GLN A 458 -4.88 2.29 16.87
C GLN A 458 -5.91 3.18 17.59
N TYR A 459 -6.89 2.54 18.23
CA TYR A 459 -7.94 3.27 18.96
C TYR A 459 -7.33 4.19 20.03
N PRO A 460 -7.78 5.45 20.17
CA PRO A 460 -8.97 6.09 19.57
C PRO A 460 -8.76 6.65 18.15
N GLY A 461 -7.61 6.47 17.52
CA GLY A 461 -7.40 6.85 16.14
C GLY A 461 -8.28 6.04 15.18
N TRP A 462 -8.42 6.52 13.95
CA TRP A 462 -9.26 5.88 12.94
C TRP A 462 -8.49 4.80 12.18
N SER A 463 -9.18 3.74 11.80
CA SER A 463 -8.62 2.65 11.00
C SER A 463 -9.56 2.23 9.88
N VAL A 464 -9.01 1.57 8.86
CA VAL A 464 -9.81 0.98 7.77
C VAL A 464 -10.77 -0.08 8.30
N ALA A 465 -10.36 -0.82 9.34
CA ALA A 465 -11.22 -1.78 10.01
C ALA A 465 -12.43 -1.11 10.66
N LEU A 466 -12.21 0.00 11.39
CA LEU A 466 -13.29 0.78 12.00
C LEU A 466 -14.23 1.35 10.93
N SER A 467 -13.68 1.91 9.83
CA SER A 467 -14.49 2.38 8.70
C SER A 467 -15.36 1.27 8.12
N ALA A 468 -14.84 0.05 7.96
CA ALA A 468 -15.62 -1.07 7.45
C ALA A 468 -16.75 -1.50 8.41
N VAL A 469 -16.48 -1.50 9.72
CA VAL A 469 -17.50 -1.81 10.74
C VAL A 469 -18.60 -0.76 10.72
N ARG A 470 -18.25 0.52 10.72
CA ARG A 470 -19.22 1.64 10.69
C ARG A 470 -20.07 1.60 9.41
N ALA A 471 -19.44 1.38 8.26
CA ALA A 471 -20.18 1.24 7.01
C ALA A 471 -21.16 0.05 7.04
N ALA A 472 -20.79 -1.07 7.66
CA ALA A 472 -21.68 -2.21 7.85
C ALA A 472 -22.84 -1.92 8.82
N GLN A 473 -22.66 -0.97 9.74
CA GLN A 473 -23.69 -0.50 10.68
C GLN A 473 -24.62 0.56 10.07
N GLY A 474 -24.42 0.94 8.81
CA GLY A 474 -25.25 1.90 8.10
C GLY A 474 -24.75 3.35 8.16
N GLU A 475 -23.50 3.56 8.57
CA GLU A 475 -22.84 4.87 8.53
C GLU A 475 -22.04 5.00 7.20
N PRO A 476 -22.63 5.53 6.13
CA PRO A 476 -22.01 5.46 4.80
C PRO A 476 -20.79 6.36 4.67
N CYS A 477 -20.74 7.45 5.44
CA CYS A 477 -19.68 8.46 5.34
C CYS A 477 -18.44 8.12 6.18
N THR A 478 -18.52 7.11 7.02
CA THR A 478 -17.37 6.59 7.79
C THR A 478 -16.60 7.71 8.52
N LEU A 479 -15.30 7.91 8.18
CA LEU A 479 -14.45 8.92 8.83
C LEU A 479 -14.99 10.35 8.68
N ALA A 480 -15.61 10.69 7.55
CA ALA A 480 -16.05 12.06 7.29
C ALA A 480 -17.09 12.57 8.30
N ASP A 481 -17.90 11.66 8.87
CA ASP A 481 -18.91 12.01 9.87
C ASP A 481 -18.28 12.34 11.24
N TYR A 482 -17.08 11.81 11.49
CA TYR A 482 -16.36 12.00 12.75
C TYR A 482 -15.28 13.09 12.68
N ALA A 483 -14.96 13.54 11.49
CA ALA A 483 -14.02 14.64 11.29
C ALA A 483 -14.75 15.98 11.37
N GLN A 484 -14.18 16.92 12.11
CA GLN A 484 -14.66 18.28 12.19
C GLN A 484 -13.59 19.26 11.75
N VAL A 485 -14.04 20.31 11.08
CA VAL A 485 -13.23 21.42 10.60
C VAL A 485 -13.66 22.69 11.28
N LEU A 486 -12.72 23.50 11.67
CA LEU A 486 -12.98 24.79 12.27
C LEU A 486 -13.20 25.82 11.15
N VAL A 487 -14.43 26.33 11.05
CA VAL A 487 -14.87 27.23 9.99
C VAL A 487 -15.21 28.59 10.57
N ASP A 488 -14.83 29.65 9.86
CA ASP A 488 -15.13 31.02 10.28
C ASP A 488 -16.63 31.21 10.53
N SER A 489 -16.93 31.90 11.63
CA SER A 489 -18.30 32.35 11.94
C SER A 489 -18.69 33.48 11.00
N PRO A 490 -19.95 33.58 10.58
CA PRO A 490 -20.41 34.77 9.85
C PRO A 490 -20.31 36.05 10.66
N ALA A 491 -20.45 35.98 12.00
CA ALA A 491 -20.25 37.10 12.87
C ALA A 491 -18.80 37.14 13.36
N GLN A 492 -18.09 38.20 13.03
CA GLN A 492 -16.65 38.36 13.30
C GLN A 492 -16.41 39.41 14.41
N PRO A 493 -15.27 39.33 15.12
CA PRO A 493 -14.88 40.32 16.11
C PRO A 493 -14.66 41.69 15.47
N VAL A 494 -15.15 42.72 16.13
CA VAL A 494 -15.04 44.10 15.67
C VAL A 494 -13.97 44.82 16.50
N PRO A 495 -12.98 45.49 15.86
CA PRO A 495 -11.94 46.22 16.56
C PRO A 495 -12.54 47.45 17.24
N VAL A 496 -12.13 47.72 18.49
CA VAL A 496 -12.53 48.86 19.30
C VAL A 496 -11.30 49.52 19.91
N GLY A 497 -11.08 50.78 19.61
CA GLY A 497 -9.87 51.52 20.01
C GLY A 497 -8.74 51.43 19.03
N ALA A 498 -7.54 51.83 19.43
CA ALA A 498 -6.31 51.82 18.62
C ALA A 498 -5.32 50.77 19.11
N ALA A 499 -4.44 50.35 18.23
CA ALA A 499 -3.28 49.50 18.59
C ALA A 499 -2.19 50.41 19.24
N ILE A 500 -1.41 49.80 20.12
CA ILE A 500 -0.17 50.35 20.63
C ILE A 500 0.97 49.55 19.98
N THR A 501 1.87 50.27 19.31
CA THR A 501 3.03 49.65 18.62
C THR A 501 4.29 50.37 19.04
N GLU A 502 5.29 49.62 19.51
CA GLU A 502 6.60 50.11 19.92
C GLU A 502 7.67 49.19 19.40
N GLY A 503 8.91 49.69 19.28
CA GLY A 503 10.08 48.86 18.98
C GLY A 503 10.03 48.16 17.62
N GLY A 504 9.50 48.80 16.58
CA GLY A 504 9.48 48.25 15.23
C GLY A 504 8.16 47.71 14.73
N PHE A 505 7.22 47.42 15.60
CA PHE A 505 5.87 46.99 15.18
C PHE A 505 5.08 48.08 14.46
N ALA A 506 4.42 47.72 13.37
CA ALA A 506 3.54 48.64 12.63
C ALA A 506 2.36 47.86 12.01
N ALA A 507 1.27 48.60 11.74
CA ALA A 507 0.17 48.07 10.97
C ALA A 507 0.56 47.94 9.48
N ALA A 508 0.08 46.89 8.82
CA ALA A 508 0.34 46.67 7.39
C ALA A 508 -0.25 47.77 6.48
N ALA A 509 -1.23 48.50 6.97
CA ALA A 509 -1.78 49.69 6.32
C ALA A 509 -0.76 50.86 6.27
N SER A 510 0.12 50.95 7.27
CA SER A 510 1.15 52.02 7.34
C SER A 510 2.51 51.54 6.78
N ARG A 511 2.81 50.26 6.85
CA ARG A 511 3.99 49.60 6.31
C ARG A 511 3.58 48.26 5.68
N PRO A 512 3.67 48.12 4.35
CA PRO A 512 3.30 46.91 3.66
C PRO A 512 4.05 45.68 4.19
N LEU A 513 3.43 44.51 4.09
CA LEU A 513 4.08 43.24 4.37
C LEU A 513 5.22 43.03 3.36
N PRO A 514 6.33 42.40 3.78
CA PRO A 514 7.41 42.05 2.85
C PRO A 514 6.91 41.12 1.73
N GLU A 515 7.34 41.33 0.50
CA GLU A 515 7.07 40.36 -0.57
C GLU A 515 7.89 39.07 -0.33
N PRO A 516 7.34 37.88 -0.58
CA PRO A 516 6.03 37.56 -1.19
C PRO A 516 4.94 37.18 -0.18
N VAL A 517 4.85 37.79 0.98
CA VAL A 517 3.94 37.42 2.06
C VAL A 517 2.53 37.98 1.80
N PRO A 518 1.53 37.14 1.42
CA PRO A 518 0.16 37.63 1.31
C PRO A 518 -0.46 37.87 2.71
N ALA A 519 -1.44 38.76 2.78
CA ALA A 519 -2.27 38.87 3.98
C ALA A 519 -3.03 37.56 4.24
N PRO A 520 -3.27 37.20 5.52
CA PRO A 520 -3.92 35.92 5.86
C PRO A 520 -5.37 35.85 5.35
N ASN A 521 -6.01 36.99 5.20
CA ASN A 521 -7.33 37.18 4.56
C ASN A 521 -7.43 38.59 3.98
N PRO A 522 -8.09 38.75 2.83
CA PRO A 522 -8.33 40.08 2.25
C PRO A 522 -9.13 40.99 3.22
N GLY A 523 -8.69 42.23 3.38
CA GLY A 523 -9.40 43.24 4.17
C GLY A 523 -9.30 43.10 5.68
N THR A 524 -8.46 42.22 6.22
CA THR A 524 -8.20 42.06 7.64
C THR A 524 -7.05 42.92 8.12
N LEU A 525 -7.10 43.37 9.36
CA LEU A 525 -5.99 44.08 10.00
C LEU A 525 -4.83 43.13 10.24
N VAL A 526 -3.64 43.56 9.90
CA VAL A 526 -2.40 42.84 10.15
C VAL A 526 -1.37 43.80 10.73
N TRP A 527 -0.65 43.33 11.71
CA TRP A 527 0.51 44.02 12.31
C TRP A 527 1.73 43.13 12.13
N HIS A 528 2.86 43.74 11.88
CA HIS A 528 4.10 43.02 11.77
C HIS A 528 5.27 43.83 12.30
N ASP A 529 6.31 43.11 12.66
CA ASP A 529 7.58 43.71 13.06
C ASP A 529 8.37 44.20 11.84
N ALA A 530 9.25 45.16 12.02
CA ALA A 530 10.22 45.57 11.04
C ALA A 530 11.42 44.63 11.09
N VAL A 531 11.88 44.19 9.92
CA VAL A 531 13.24 43.69 9.82
C VAL A 531 14.17 44.90 10.03
N ASN A 532 14.72 45.04 11.20
CA ASN A 532 15.65 46.14 11.47
C ASN A 532 17.05 45.74 11.02
N THR A 533 17.43 46.11 9.78
CA THR A 533 18.75 45.87 9.22
C THR A 533 19.85 46.74 9.81
N ASP A 534 19.52 47.72 10.66
CA ASP A 534 20.45 48.75 11.09
C ASP A 534 20.93 48.59 12.54
N VAL A 535 20.52 47.60 13.28
CA VAL A 535 21.00 47.34 14.61
C VAL A 535 22.22 46.41 14.59
N HIS A 536 23.39 46.95 14.76
CA HIS A 536 24.58 46.20 15.10
C HIS A 536 24.32 45.43 16.42
N SER A 537 24.34 44.12 16.32
CA SER A 537 24.21 43.23 17.46
C SER A 537 25.35 43.45 18.47
N ASP A 538 25.04 44.04 19.60
CA ASP A 538 25.92 44.00 20.73
C ASP A 538 25.72 42.63 21.42
N PRO A 539 26.74 41.80 21.55
CA PRO A 539 26.60 40.42 22.04
C PRO A 539 26.24 40.37 23.54
N ASP A 540 26.12 41.49 24.23
CA ASP A 540 25.84 41.52 25.68
C ASP A 540 24.37 41.76 26.06
N THR A 541 23.44 41.53 25.15
CA THR A 541 21.99 41.75 25.33
C THR A 541 21.27 40.69 26.20
N SER A 542 21.98 39.82 26.93
CA SER A 542 21.39 38.84 27.86
C SER A 542 20.70 39.46 29.10
N SER A 543 20.69 40.77 29.23
CA SER A 543 20.11 41.52 30.38
C SER A 543 18.99 42.51 30.03
N LEU A 544 18.30 42.36 28.87
CA LEU A 544 17.17 43.23 28.58
C LEU A 544 16.03 43.00 29.57
N THR A 545 15.82 43.90 30.49
CA THR A 545 14.70 43.92 31.44
C THR A 545 13.40 44.42 30.81
N SER A 546 13.45 44.93 29.57
CA SER A 546 12.29 45.41 28.80
C SER A 546 12.27 44.77 27.41
N PRO A 547 11.08 44.41 26.88
CA PRO A 547 10.98 43.88 25.51
C PRO A 547 11.41 44.97 24.49
N ALA A 548 12.12 44.54 23.48
CA ALA A 548 12.61 45.45 22.42
C ALA A 548 11.45 45.86 21.50
N GLY A 549 10.44 45.01 21.34
CA GLY A 549 9.22 45.31 20.58
C GLY A 549 7.96 45.00 21.40
N LEU A 550 6.98 45.89 21.31
CA LEU A 550 5.69 45.73 21.92
C LEU A 550 4.55 45.98 20.92
N LEU A 551 3.66 45.00 20.80
CA LEU A 551 2.39 45.18 20.11
C LEU A 551 1.26 44.90 21.09
N VAL A 552 0.35 45.87 21.24
CA VAL A 552 -0.95 45.65 21.86
C VAL A 552 -2.00 45.98 20.80
N THR A 553 -2.73 44.95 20.34
CA THR A 553 -3.79 45.20 19.35
C THR A 553 -4.94 45.96 19.96
N PRO A 554 -5.84 46.55 19.15
CA PRO A 554 -7.12 47.02 19.64
C PRO A 554 -7.86 45.89 20.40
N TRP A 555 -8.75 46.25 21.26
CA TRP A 555 -9.72 45.30 21.75
C TRP A 555 -10.68 44.90 20.62
N PHE A 556 -10.99 43.62 20.54
CA PHE A 556 -11.95 43.08 19.59
C PHE A 556 -13.21 42.66 20.33
N ALA A 557 -14.30 43.39 20.13
CA ALA A 557 -15.59 43.03 20.68
C ALA A 557 -16.10 41.74 20.05
N LEU A 558 -16.43 40.77 20.88
CA LEU A 558 -16.90 39.44 20.44
C LEU A 558 -18.43 39.46 20.34
N PRO A 559 -19.01 39.08 19.19
CA PRO A 559 -20.45 38.92 19.07
C PRO A 559 -20.97 37.78 19.97
N PRO A 560 -22.14 37.94 20.63
CA PRO A 560 -22.66 36.94 21.55
C PRO A 560 -22.94 35.60 20.89
N ASP A 561 -23.43 35.62 19.64
CA ASP A 561 -23.79 34.42 18.85
C ASP A 561 -22.67 33.96 17.94
N GLY A 562 -21.44 34.45 18.12
CA GLY A 562 -20.29 34.03 17.37
C GLY A 562 -19.82 32.61 17.72
N GLY A 563 -18.87 32.08 16.93
CA GLY A 563 -18.30 30.76 17.13
C GLY A 563 -17.72 30.53 18.53
N THR A 564 -17.36 29.28 18.82
CA THR A 564 -16.83 28.85 20.13
C THR A 564 -15.33 28.96 20.26
N THR A 565 -14.63 29.22 19.15
CA THR A 565 -13.17 29.23 19.07
C THR A 565 -12.67 30.51 18.43
N LEU A 566 -11.70 31.13 19.07
CA LEU A 566 -11.00 32.29 18.52
C LEU A 566 -9.76 31.77 17.76
N LEU A 567 -9.59 32.25 16.53
CA LEU A 567 -8.43 32.00 15.68
C LEU A 567 -7.61 33.28 15.59
N VAL A 568 -6.33 33.17 15.92
CA VAL A 568 -5.38 34.26 15.77
C VAL A 568 -4.36 33.89 14.69
N PRO A 569 -4.37 34.54 13.51
CA PRO A 569 -3.39 34.27 12.48
C PRO A 569 -2.00 34.74 12.92
N LEU A 570 -1.01 33.86 12.81
CA LEU A 570 0.38 34.11 13.17
C LEU A 570 1.30 33.69 12.04
N LEU A 571 2.37 34.43 11.81
CA LEU A 571 3.45 34.08 10.88
C LEU A 571 4.80 34.39 11.54
N GLY A 572 5.77 33.50 11.47
CA GLY A 572 7.10 33.70 12.00
C GLY A 572 7.27 33.52 13.51
N ALA A 573 6.20 33.26 14.27
CA ALA A 573 6.23 33.19 15.73
C ALA A 573 7.21 32.11 16.27
N ARG A 574 7.97 32.45 17.32
CA ARG A 574 8.99 31.61 17.98
C ARG A 574 8.71 31.44 19.46
N ALA A 575 9.33 30.42 20.05
CA ALA A 575 9.24 30.15 21.49
C ALA A 575 9.82 31.29 22.38
N ALA A 576 10.76 32.05 21.85
CA ALA A 576 11.38 33.18 22.56
C ALA A 576 10.48 34.45 22.61
N GLN A 577 9.40 34.50 21.85
CA GLN A 577 8.44 35.60 21.83
C GLN A 577 7.29 35.31 22.78
N GLN A 578 6.91 36.26 23.56
CA GLN A 578 5.75 36.13 24.44
C GLN A 578 4.50 36.61 23.72
N LEU A 579 3.69 35.65 23.30
CA LEU A 579 2.39 35.91 22.66
C LEU A 579 1.29 35.61 23.65
N THR A 580 0.50 36.63 23.99
CA THR A 580 -0.54 36.54 25.00
C THR A 580 -1.86 37.03 24.43
N LEU A 581 -2.92 36.27 24.68
CA LEU A 581 -4.30 36.71 24.48
C LEU A 581 -4.84 37.19 25.81
N GLU A 582 -5.15 38.47 25.89
CA GLU A 582 -5.90 39.06 27.01
C GLU A 582 -7.40 39.09 26.70
N TYR A 583 -8.23 38.89 27.71
CA TYR A 583 -9.67 38.90 27.58
C TYR A 583 -10.37 39.71 28.69
N ALA A 584 -11.52 40.25 28.34
CA ALA A 584 -12.37 41.02 29.26
C ALA A 584 -13.84 40.60 29.18
N THR A 585 -14.56 40.77 30.25
CA THR A 585 -15.98 40.46 30.36
C THR A 585 -16.89 41.63 29.95
N ALA A 586 -16.32 42.78 29.67
CA ALA A 586 -16.99 43.94 29.12
C ALA A 586 -16.47 44.29 27.73
N ALA A 587 -17.29 44.89 26.89
CA ALA A 587 -16.89 45.44 25.60
C ALA A 587 -16.66 46.96 25.75
N GLY A 588 -15.65 47.49 25.06
CA GLY A 588 -15.31 48.90 25.08
C GLY A 588 -13.89 49.19 24.69
N PRO A 589 -13.48 50.46 24.60
CA PRO A 589 -12.11 50.81 24.16
C PRO A 589 -11.04 50.46 25.20
N ASN A 590 -11.37 50.45 26.48
CA ASN A 590 -10.45 50.15 27.59
C ASN A 590 -11.12 49.29 28.67
N PRO A 591 -11.60 48.11 28.42
CA PRO A 591 -12.17 47.25 29.42
C PRO A 591 -11.11 46.75 30.40
N ALA A 592 -11.48 46.48 31.64
CA ALA A 592 -10.58 45.85 32.60
C ALA A 592 -10.23 44.42 32.15
N VAL A 593 -8.96 44.07 32.16
CA VAL A 593 -8.47 42.71 31.84
C VAL A 593 -9.00 41.75 32.91
N ALA A 594 -9.75 40.76 32.48
CA ALA A 594 -10.27 39.71 33.36
C ALA A 594 -9.29 38.54 33.50
N GLY A 595 -8.43 38.37 32.53
CA GLY A 595 -7.39 37.36 32.53
C GLY A 595 -6.63 37.26 31.18
N SER A 596 -5.68 36.36 31.13
CA SER A 596 -4.85 36.14 29.93
C SER A 596 -4.51 34.68 29.73
N THR A 597 -4.18 34.31 28.50
CA THR A 597 -3.68 33.00 28.14
C THR A 597 -2.57 33.12 27.08
N SER A 598 -1.60 32.24 27.14
CA SER A 598 -0.52 32.20 26.15
C SER A 598 -1.03 31.66 24.79
N LEU A 599 -0.73 32.35 23.71
CA LEU A 599 -0.92 31.85 22.35
C LEU A 599 0.26 30.94 21.98
N ARG A 600 -0.06 29.73 21.56
CA ARG A 600 0.95 28.76 21.15
C ARG A 600 0.87 28.58 19.62
N PRO A 601 1.96 28.94 18.89
CA PRO A 601 2.06 28.60 17.49
C PRO A 601 2.04 27.08 17.27
N ASP A 602 1.49 26.63 16.16
CA ASP A 602 1.57 25.22 15.77
C ASP A 602 3.00 24.90 15.29
N PRO A 603 3.76 24.05 15.99
CA PRO A 603 5.14 23.73 15.63
C PRO A 603 5.26 22.92 14.33
N ALA A 604 4.16 22.32 13.87
CA ALA A 604 4.13 21.57 12.62
C ALA A 604 4.03 22.45 11.37
N VAL A 605 3.70 23.73 11.50
CA VAL A 605 3.60 24.67 10.39
C VAL A 605 4.92 25.39 10.17
N PRO A 606 5.44 25.43 8.93
CA PRO A 606 6.63 26.21 8.62
C PRO A 606 6.47 27.69 9.01
N ARG A 607 7.54 28.30 9.51
CA ARG A 607 7.53 29.71 9.96
C ARG A 607 7.25 30.72 8.83
N THR A 608 7.43 30.29 7.60
CA THR A 608 7.15 31.06 6.38
C THR A 608 5.69 31.00 5.95
N GLN A 609 4.86 30.26 6.66
CA GLN A 609 3.45 30.11 6.34
C GLN A 609 2.55 30.62 7.48
N TRP A 610 1.45 31.27 7.10
CA TRP A 610 0.42 31.63 8.07
C TRP A 610 -0.18 30.41 8.73
N HIS A 611 -0.26 30.44 10.04
CA HIS A 611 -0.95 29.43 10.84
C HIS A 611 -1.94 30.07 11.80
N GLN A 612 -2.83 29.27 12.37
CA GLN A 612 -3.89 29.77 13.24
C GLN A 612 -3.66 29.26 14.67
N ALA A 613 -3.38 30.16 15.61
CA ALA A 613 -3.46 29.80 17.02
C ALA A 613 -4.93 29.76 17.45
N ALA A 614 -5.40 28.57 17.82
CA ALA A 614 -6.80 28.35 18.19
C ALA A 614 -6.99 28.39 19.70
N VAL A 615 -7.89 29.22 20.17
CA VAL A 615 -8.22 29.35 21.59
C VAL A 615 -9.73 29.11 21.79
N ALA A 616 -10.07 28.08 22.55
CA ALA A 616 -11.46 27.80 22.90
C ALA A 616 -11.97 28.84 23.92
N LEU A 617 -13.06 29.54 23.59
CA LEU A 617 -13.56 30.64 24.38
C LEU A 617 -14.15 30.20 25.74
N ASP A 618 -14.61 28.97 25.83
CA ASP A 618 -15.13 28.36 27.09
C ASP A 618 -14.03 28.07 28.11
N ARG A 619 -12.77 28.07 27.68
CA ARG A 619 -11.59 27.89 28.53
C ARG A 619 -11.04 29.20 29.07
N LEU A 620 -11.55 30.33 28.59
CA LEU A 620 -11.14 31.67 28.99
C LEU A 620 -11.99 32.20 30.17
N GLY A 621 -11.88 31.55 31.32
CA GLY A 621 -12.59 31.98 32.54
C GLY A 621 -13.97 31.34 32.70
N LYS A 622 -14.69 31.78 33.78
CA LYS A 622 -16.00 31.22 34.12
C LYS A 622 -17.16 31.75 33.26
N ARG A 623 -16.96 32.85 32.56
CA ARG A 623 -17.93 33.45 31.64
C ARG A 623 -17.26 33.66 30.28
N ARG A 624 -18.03 33.52 29.24
CA ARG A 624 -17.56 33.84 27.88
C ARG A 624 -17.04 35.29 27.84
N PRO A 625 -15.84 35.53 27.32
CA PRO A 625 -15.33 36.89 27.14
C PRO A 625 -16.23 37.69 26.21
N SER A 626 -16.36 39.00 26.51
CA SER A 626 -17.03 39.96 25.62
C SER A 626 -16.05 40.68 24.69
N SER A 627 -14.76 40.69 25.03
CA SER A 627 -13.72 41.24 24.17
C SER A 627 -12.39 40.56 24.43
N VAL A 628 -11.51 40.60 23.42
CA VAL A 628 -10.17 40.04 23.44
C VAL A 628 -9.19 40.99 22.77
N ARG A 629 -7.90 40.92 23.14
CA ARG A 629 -6.81 41.56 22.41
C ARG A 629 -5.57 40.68 22.43
N VAL A 630 -4.68 40.88 21.48
CA VAL A 630 -3.39 40.20 21.41
C VAL A 630 -2.30 41.13 21.93
N VAL A 631 -1.48 40.64 22.84
CA VAL A 631 -0.29 41.35 23.35
C VAL A 631 0.93 40.52 23.00
N ILE A 632 1.86 41.15 22.28
CA ILE A 632 3.14 40.53 21.89
C ILE A 632 4.25 41.36 22.53
N ARG A 633 5.15 40.63 23.20
CA ARG A 633 6.41 41.18 23.69
C ARG A 633 7.50 40.40 22.98
N ASP A 634 8.32 41.11 22.22
CA ASP A 634 9.43 40.59 21.46
C ASP A 634 10.75 41.10 22.05
N TRP A 635 11.61 40.13 22.44
CA TRP A 635 12.94 40.42 22.95
C TRP A 635 14.04 40.23 21.89
N MET A 636 13.66 39.79 20.67
CA MET A 636 14.60 39.41 19.61
C MET A 636 14.53 40.36 18.43
N VAL A 637 14.98 41.61 18.58
CA VAL A 637 14.86 42.64 17.52
C VAL A 637 15.95 42.58 16.46
N THR A 638 16.95 41.74 16.62
CA THR A 638 18.20 41.85 15.86
C THR A 638 18.42 40.82 14.76
N ASP A 639 17.48 39.86 14.59
CA ASP A 639 17.69 38.78 13.62
C ASP A 639 16.63 38.84 12.52
N ALA A 640 17.05 38.85 11.26
CA ALA A 640 16.17 38.78 10.10
C ALA A 640 15.20 37.57 10.18
N ASP A 641 15.63 36.53 10.90
CA ASP A 641 14.81 35.38 11.21
C ASP A 641 13.81 35.54 12.37
N SER A 642 13.82 36.64 13.10
CA SER A 642 12.91 36.93 14.22
C SER A 642 11.62 37.64 13.79
N TRP A 643 11.45 37.93 12.52
CA TRP A 643 10.27 38.60 11.99
C TRP A 643 8.98 37.89 12.34
N LEU A 644 8.00 38.64 12.84
CA LEU A 644 6.69 38.14 13.26
C LEU A 644 5.58 38.99 12.68
N ALA A 645 4.52 38.35 12.21
CA ALA A 645 3.28 39.02 11.87
C ALA A 645 2.08 38.40 12.61
N VAL A 646 1.11 39.21 12.94
CA VAL A 646 -0.16 38.78 13.54
C VAL A 646 -1.33 39.42 12.79
N GLY A 647 -2.30 38.59 12.45
CA GLY A 647 -3.54 39.03 11.83
C GLY A 647 -4.64 39.27 12.85
N GLN A 648 -5.69 39.98 12.43
CA GLN A 648 -6.91 40.19 13.20
C GLN A 648 -7.50 38.84 13.68
N PRO A 649 -7.82 38.73 14.99
CA PRO A 649 -8.49 37.57 15.52
C PRO A 649 -9.84 37.33 14.85
N ARG A 650 -10.20 36.07 14.64
CA ARG A 650 -11.45 35.68 14.01
C ARG A 650 -12.18 34.66 14.88
N LEU A 651 -13.51 34.68 14.84
CA LEU A 651 -14.33 33.63 15.42
C LEU A 651 -14.61 32.51 14.46
N ALA A 652 -14.52 31.31 14.97
CA ALA A 652 -14.80 30.10 14.24
C ALA A 652 -15.61 29.09 15.07
N GLY A 653 -16.29 28.18 14.37
CA GLY A 653 -17.04 27.09 14.97
C GLY A 653 -16.70 25.77 14.35
N TRP A 654 -16.72 24.71 15.15
CA TRP A 654 -16.50 23.35 14.65
C TRP A 654 -17.71 22.88 13.84
N ARG A 655 -17.48 22.44 12.63
CA ARG A 655 -18.50 21.85 11.74
C ARG A 655 -18.05 20.47 11.24
N PRO A 656 -18.98 19.52 11.05
CA PRO A 656 -18.64 18.25 10.39
C PRO A 656 -17.95 18.49 9.04
N LEU A 657 -16.98 17.65 8.71
CA LEU A 657 -16.28 17.71 7.44
C LEU A 657 -17.25 17.62 6.25
N THR A 658 -18.23 16.73 6.34
CA THR A 658 -19.31 16.57 5.35
C THR A 658 -20.09 17.84 5.11
N THR A 659 -20.38 18.61 6.17
CA THR A 659 -21.05 19.93 6.06
C THR A 659 -20.13 20.99 5.47
N PHE A 660 -18.85 20.97 5.84
CA PHE A 660 -17.86 21.94 5.35
C PHE A 660 -17.67 21.80 3.83
N ILE A 661 -17.64 20.59 3.31
CA ILE A 661 -17.44 20.32 1.88
C ILE A 661 -18.72 20.13 1.08
N ALA A 662 -19.89 20.18 1.70
CA ALA A 662 -21.16 20.01 0.99
C ALA A 662 -21.27 20.92 -0.24
N GLY A 663 -21.42 20.29 -1.42
CA GLY A 663 -21.52 20.98 -2.70
C GLY A 663 -20.24 21.61 -3.23
N ARG A 664 -19.10 21.42 -2.57
CA ARG A 664 -17.79 21.89 -3.03
C ARG A 664 -17.03 20.77 -3.70
N PRO A 665 -16.37 21.01 -4.85
CA PRO A 665 -15.40 20.07 -5.38
C PRO A 665 -14.26 19.87 -4.39
N VAL A 666 -13.96 18.63 -4.05
CA VAL A 666 -12.89 18.27 -3.13
C VAL A 666 -11.89 17.34 -3.78
N TYR A 667 -10.62 17.64 -3.62
CA TYR A 667 -9.57 16.67 -3.92
C TYR A 667 -9.28 15.87 -2.66
N VAL A 668 -9.36 14.55 -2.77
CA VAL A 668 -8.97 13.62 -1.71
C VAL A 668 -7.81 12.79 -2.20
N ASP A 669 -6.75 12.74 -1.44
CA ASP A 669 -5.58 11.98 -1.86
C ASP A 669 -5.88 10.47 -1.97
N GLN A 670 -5.12 9.79 -2.81
CA GLN A 670 -5.34 8.38 -3.13
C GLN A 670 -5.32 7.46 -1.91
N LEU A 671 -4.54 7.81 -0.87
CA LEU A 671 -4.40 6.97 0.31
C LEU A 671 -5.61 7.09 1.25
N THR A 672 -6.26 8.24 1.25
CA THR A 672 -7.37 8.56 2.14
C THR A 672 -8.74 8.34 1.51
N ALA A 673 -8.82 8.31 0.18
CA ALA A 673 -10.08 8.26 -0.55
C ALA A 673 -11.00 7.12 -0.12
N ALA A 674 -10.43 5.94 0.17
CA ALA A 674 -11.20 4.78 0.62
C ALA A 674 -11.85 4.95 2.02
N LEU A 675 -11.36 5.90 2.82
CA LEU A 675 -11.89 6.21 4.15
C LEU A 675 -12.95 7.31 4.12
N LEU A 676 -13.13 7.96 2.97
CA LEU A 676 -13.99 9.12 2.77
C LEU A 676 -14.92 8.92 1.56
N PRO A 677 -15.69 7.82 1.50
CA PRO A 677 -16.47 7.46 0.30
C PRO A 677 -17.62 8.41 -0.01
N CYS A 678 -18.07 9.23 0.95
CA CYS A 678 -19.13 10.20 0.75
C CYS A 678 -18.66 11.55 0.20
N LEU A 679 -17.35 11.76 0.09
CA LEU A 679 -16.85 13.01 -0.45
C LEU A 679 -16.95 12.97 -1.96
N ASP A 680 -17.60 13.98 -2.52
CA ASP A 680 -17.70 14.16 -3.97
C ASP A 680 -16.35 14.64 -4.49
N GLN A 681 -15.53 13.67 -4.91
CA GLN A 681 -14.19 13.96 -5.41
C GLN A 681 -14.26 14.65 -6.76
N VAL A 682 -13.27 15.49 -7.02
CA VAL A 682 -13.14 16.15 -8.31
C VAL A 682 -13.12 15.14 -9.46
N GLY A 683 -14.07 15.29 -10.35
CA GLY A 683 -14.10 14.51 -11.58
C GLY A 683 -13.02 14.99 -12.55
N VAL A 684 -12.42 14.05 -13.26
CA VAL A 684 -11.53 14.33 -14.40
C VAL A 684 -12.21 13.83 -15.66
N ALA A 685 -12.54 14.75 -16.55
CA ALA A 685 -13.15 14.43 -17.83
C ALA A 685 -12.30 15.00 -18.97
N HIS A 686 -11.98 14.17 -19.98
CA HIS A 686 -11.17 14.57 -21.13
C HIS A 686 -9.82 15.22 -20.73
N GLY A 687 -9.25 14.77 -19.60
CA GLY A 687 -8.01 15.30 -19.06
C GLY A 687 -8.11 16.66 -18.36
N ILE A 688 -9.31 17.17 -18.14
CA ILE A 688 -9.57 18.39 -17.36
C ILE A 688 -10.14 17.98 -16.01
N ALA A 689 -9.44 18.36 -14.94
CA ALA A 689 -9.94 18.24 -13.58
C ALA A 689 -10.78 19.45 -13.21
N ARG A 690 -11.85 19.22 -12.47
CA ARG A 690 -12.60 20.29 -11.84
C ARG A 690 -11.75 20.91 -10.74
N ALA A 691 -11.64 22.24 -10.71
CA ALA A 691 -10.85 22.93 -9.72
C ALA A 691 -11.36 22.66 -8.29
N PRO A 692 -10.56 22.05 -7.40
CA PRO A 692 -10.97 21.76 -6.04
C PRO A 692 -11.06 23.05 -5.21
N GLN A 693 -12.07 23.15 -4.37
CA GLN A 693 -12.21 24.22 -3.37
C GLN A 693 -11.69 23.80 -1.99
N ALA A 694 -11.47 22.51 -1.81
CA ALA A 694 -10.84 21.95 -0.62
C ALA A 694 -9.99 20.75 -0.97
N LEU A 695 -8.95 20.54 -0.17
CA LEU A 695 -8.09 19.35 -0.23
C LEU A 695 -8.24 18.60 1.09
N VAL A 696 -8.41 17.28 1.01
CA VAL A 696 -8.36 16.37 2.15
C VAL A 696 -7.19 15.44 1.93
N LEU A 697 -6.15 15.62 2.72
CA LEU A 697 -4.84 15.03 2.49
C LEU A 697 -4.44 14.14 3.66
N SER A 698 -3.59 13.14 3.39
CA SER A 698 -2.93 12.35 4.41
C SER A 698 -1.94 13.20 5.21
N ASP A 699 -1.45 12.64 6.30
CA ASP A 699 -0.39 13.28 7.08
C ASP A 699 0.91 13.36 6.26
N GLU A 700 1.68 14.43 6.49
CA GLU A 700 2.85 14.80 5.64
C GLU A 700 3.90 13.72 5.50
N GLU A 701 4.10 12.90 6.54
CA GLU A 701 5.08 11.81 6.48
C GLU A 701 4.77 10.73 5.45
N PHE A 702 3.49 10.58 5.07
CA PHE A 702 3.06 9.50 4.17
C PHE A 702 2.60 9.99 2.80
N GLY A 703 2.29 11.29 2.68
CA GLY A 703 1.65 11.86 1.50
C GLY A 703 2.59 12.34 0.41
N ARG A 704 3.81 12.69 0.75
CA ARG A 704 4.70 13.41 -0.18
C ARG A 704 4.90 12.71 -1.52
N GLY A 705 5.13 11.40 -1.54
CA GLY A 705 5.39 10.68 -2.78
C GLY A 705 4.19 10.50 -3.72
N PHE A 706 2.96 10.51 -3.21
CA PHE A 706 1.74 10.36 -4.02
C PHE A 706 1.02 11.69 -4.25
N LEU A 707 1.10 12.62 -3.31
CA LEU A 707 0.58 13.97 -3.46
C LEU A 707 1.28 14.73 -4.57
N ASP A 708 2.59 14.63 -4.64
CA ASP A 708 3.41 15.35 -5.60
C ASP A 708 2.99 15.03 -7.04
N LEU A 709 2.54 13.80 -7.31
CA LEU A 709 2.16 13.36 -8.65
C LEU A 709 0.95 14.12 -9.21
N ALA A 710 -0.07 14.38 -8.39
CA ALA A 710 -1.25 15.12 -8.85
C ALA A 710 -0.96 16.60 -9.05
N PHE A 711 0.01 17.15 -8.35
CA PHE A 711 0.36 18.58 -8.38
C PHE A 711 1.60 18.90 -9.19
N GLU A 712 2.35 17.90 -9.67
CA GLU A 712 3.55 18.11 -10.46
C GLU A 712 3.26 18.36 -11.94
N LEU A 713 3.66 19.53 -12.42
CA LEU A 713 3.49 19.89 -13.82
C LEU A 713 4.18 18.92 -14.78
N HIS A 714 5.42 18.56 -14.46
CA HIS A 714 6.25 17.72 -15.34
C HIS A 714 5.75 16.28 -15.44
N ARG A 715 4.91 15.87 -14.52
CA ARG A 715 4.27 14.55 -14.54
C ARG A 715 2.80 14.59 -14.95
N GLY A 716 2.36 15.75 -15.48
CA GLY A 716 0.99 15.90 -15.99
C GLY A 716 -0.07 15.81 -14.89
N GLY A 717 0.26 16.28 -13.69
CA GLY A 717 -0.67 16.27 -12.57
C GLY A 717 -1.95 17.04 -12.88
N THR A 718 -3.07 16.45 -12.53
CA THR A 718 -4.41 17.02 -12.78
C THR A 718 -4.67 18.29 -11.98
N GLU A 719 -3.99 18.42 -10.83
CA GLU A 719 -4.15 19.52 -9.88
C GLU A 719 -3.05 20.58 -9.98
N VAL A 720 -2.29 20.60 -11.05
CA VAL A 720 -1.28 21.64 -11.31
C VAL A 720 -1.84 23.08 -11.21
N PRO A 721 -3.08 23.37 -11.65
CA PRO A 721 -3.63 24.71 -11.44
C PRO A 721 -3.68 25.13 -9.98
N VAL A 722 -3.91 24.22 -9.05
CA VAL A 722 -3.89 24.51 -7.60
C VAL A 722 -2.52 25.01 -7.16
N SER A 723 -1.47 24.34 -7.57
CA SER A 723 -0.10 24.73 -7.15
C SER A 723 0.41 26.02 -7.79
N ARG A 724 -0.22 26.47 -8.90
CA ARG A 724 0.23 27.66 -9.66
C ARG A 724 -0.64 28.89 -9.48
N SER A 725 -1.91 28.70 -9.21
CA SER A 725 -2.91 29.78 -9.26
C SER A 725 -3.76 29.82 -7.98
N ALA A 726 -3.32 29.14 -6.93
CA ALA A 726 -4.06 29.08 -5.69
C ALA A 726 -3.14 28.98 -4.48
N THR A 727 -3.64 29.47 -3.36
CA THR A 727 -3.04 29.28 -2.04
C THR A 727 -3.88 28.24 -1.28
N ALA A 728 -3.24 27.17 -0.81
CA ALA A 728 -3.85 26.20 0.06
C ALA A 728 -3.69 26.65 1.52
N VAL A 729 -4.80 26.93 2.17
CA VAL A 729 -4.82 27.41 3.58
C VAL A 729 -5.22 26.24 4.47
N ARG A 730 -4.30 25.80 5.33
CA ARG A 730 -4.56 24.73 6.29
C ARG A 730 -5.67 25.13 7.26
N MET A 731 -6.68 24.27 7.37
CA MET A 731 -7.81 24.44 8.27
C MET A 731 -7.56 23.62 9.55
N PRO A 732 -7.75 24.21 10.75
CA PRO A 732 -7.73 23.41 11.95
C PRO A 732 -8.82 22.33 11.88
N ALA A 733 -8.41 21.08 12.10
CA ALA A 733 -9.32 19.94 12.02
C ALA A 733 -9.08 18.99 13.20
N ARG A 734 -10.13 18.27 13.59
CA ARG A 734 -10.07 17.30 14.69
C ARG A 734 -10.93 16.08 14.40
N LEU A 735 -10.61 14.97 15.05
CA LEU A 735 -11.42 13.76 15.02
C LEU A 735 -12.29 13.70 16.30
N VAL A 736 -13.57 13.44 16.13
CA VAL A 736 -14.57 13.33 17.21
C VAL A 736 -15.31 11.99 17.06
N PRO A 737 -15.63 11.24 18.11
CA PRO A 737 -15.56 11.55 19.56
C PRO A 737 -14.26 11.10 20.21
N SER A 738 -13.30 10.71 19.46
CA SER A 738 -12.09 10.09 19.99
C SER A 738 -11.15 11.09 20.63
N GLY A 739 -10.85 10.93 21.88
CA GLY A 739 -9.68 11.32 22.60
C GLY A 739 -9.07 12.72 22.37
N PRO A 740 -7.87 12.92 22.88
CA PRO A 740 -7.24 14.22 22.83
C PRO A 740 -7.07 14.70 21.38
N PRO A 741 -7.20 16.02 21.13
CA PRO A 741 -7.10 16.62 19.79
C PRO A 741 -5.72 16.47 19.13
N THR A 742 -4.83 15.73 19.74
CA THR A 742 -3.45 15.54 19.35
C THR A 742 -3.21 14.34 18.42
N LEU A 743 -4.25 13.50 18.17
CA LEU A 743 -4.07 12.40 17.23
C LEU A 743 -4.19 12.90 15.79
N PRO A 744 -3.13 12.89 15.02
CA PRO A 744 -3.19 13.26 13.62
C PRO A 744 -4.09 12.27 12.86
N TRP A 745 -4.97 12.79 12.03
CA TRP A 745 -5.89 12.00 11.21
C TRP A 745 -5.79 12.36 9.72
N GLY A 746 -4.94 13.29 9.39
CA GLY A 746 -4.82 13.95 8.12
C GLY A 746 -5.00 15.45 8.25
N ARG A 747 -5.13 16.13 7.13
CA ARG A 747 -5.34 17.58 7.10
C ARG A 747 -6.38 17.97 6.08
N VAL A 748 -7.01 19.10 6.35
CA VAL A 748 -7.94 19.75 5.44
C VAL A 748 -7.37 21.11 5.08
N GLU A 749 -7.35 21.42 3.79
CA GLU A 749 -6.93 22.72 3.29
C GLU A 749 -8.04 23.34 2.46
N ARG A 750 -8.28 24.64 2.65
CA ARG A 750 -9.14 25.42 1.79
C ARG A 750 -8.30 25.99 0.66
N VAL A 751 -8.77 25.85 -0.57
CA VAL A 751 -8.10 26.40 -1.75
C VAL A 751 -8.67 27.79 -2.04
N VAL A 752 -7.78 28.76 -2.12
CA VAL A 752 -8.10 30.15 -2.47
C VAL A 752 -7.38 30.46 -3.77
N TYR A 753 -8.14 30.67 -4.84
CA TYR A 753 -7.59 30.99 -6.14
C TYR A 753 -7.31 32.48 -6.29
N ASP A 754 -6.20 32.81 -6.94
CA ASP A 754 -5.80 34.20 -7.20
C ASP A 754 -6.73 34.87 -8.21
N HIS A 755 -7.44 34.07 -9.02
CA HIS A 755 -8.39 34.51 -10.03
C HIS A 755 -9.67 33.66 -9.94
N PRO A 756 -10.83 34.19 -10.41
CA PRO A 756 -12.05 33.41 -10.52
C PRO A 756 -11.82 32.14 -11.36
N VAL A 757 -12.17 30.99 -10.82
CA VAL A 757 -12.05 29.69 -11.52
C VAL A 757 -13.40 29.31 -12.10
N GLY A 758 -13.48 29.17 -13.43
CA GLY A 758 -14.63 28.67 -14.12
C GLY A 758 -14.57 27.16 -14.34
N TRP A 759 -15.71 26.54 -14.53
CA TRP A 759 -15.84 25.17 -15.00
C TRP A 759 -16.18 25.17 -16.48
N VAL A 760 -15.51 24.30 -17.24
CA VAL A 760 -15.77 24.09 -18.66
C VAL A 760 -16.30 22.67 -18.85
N ASP A 761 -17.55 22.55 -19.27
CA ASP A 761 -18.11 21.28 -19.73
C ASP A 761 -17.71 21.07 -21.18
N LEU A 762 -16.84 20.10 -21.42
CA LEU A 762 -16.48 19.67 -22.76
C LEU A 762 -17.47 18.62 -23.23
N HIS A 763 -18.31 18.98 -24.18
CA HIS A 763 -19.10 18.02 -24.93
C HIS A 763 -18.25 17.47 -26.09
N VAL A 764 -17.89 16.21 -25.99
CA VAL A 764 -17.14 15.52 -27.04
C VAL A 764 -18.08 14.59 -27.75
N ASP A 765 -18.39 14.90 -29.03
CA ASP A 765 -19.10 13.98 -29.90
C ASP A 765 -18.20 12.81 -30.27
N ALA A 766 -18.41 11.68 -29.61
CA ALA A 766 -17.68 10.45 -29.89
C ALA A 766 -18.28 9.74 -31.11
N VAL A 767 -17.60 9.79 -32.23
CA VAL A 767 -17.93 8.96 -33.38
C VAL A 767 -17.18 7.63 -33.28
N ARG A 768 -17.91 6.53 -33.08
CA ARG A 768 -17.32 5.19 -33.19
C ARG A 768 -17.01 4.88 -34.65
N ARG A 769 -15.72 4.78 -34.97
CA ARG A 769 -15.27 4.28 -36.28
C ARG A 769 -14.72 2.87 -36.10
N ALA A 770 -15.05 1.99 -37.05
CA ALA A 770 -14.42 0.68 -37.14
C ALA A 770 -12.93 0.85 -37.47
N GLY A 771 -12.05 0.24 -36.68
CA GLY A 771 -10.61 0.27 -36.91
C GLY A 771 -9.82 0.32 -35.57
N TRP A 772 -8.56 -0.11 -35.66
CA TRP A 772 -7.66 -0.23 -34.53
C TRP A 772 -6.52 0.81 -34.58
N THR A 773 -6.61 1.77 -35.50
CA THR A 773 -5.59 2.79 -35.64
C THR A 773 -6.05 4.08 -34.99
N ARG A 774 -5.27 4.51 -34.02
CA ARG A 774 -5.35 5.82 -33.41
C ARG A 774 -4.04 6.53 -33.70
N LEU A 775 -4.14 7.79 -34.08
CA LEU A 775 -2.94 8.60 -34.19
C LEU A 775 -2.34 8.77 -32.80
N PRO A 776 -1.01 8.65 -32.64
CA PRO A 776 -0.36 8.93 -31.38
C PRO A 776 -0.68 10.34 -30.93
N THR A 777 -0.98 10.53 -29.66
CA THR A 777 -1.26 11.84 -29.10
C THR A 777 0.01 12.69 -29.12
N LEU A 778 -0.15 14.00 -29.13
CA LEU A 778 0.98 14.94 -29.08
C LEU A 778 1.84 14.73 -27.82
N ALA A 779 1.25 14.20 -26.75
CA ALA A 779 1.94 13.86 -25.52
C ALA A 779 3.05 12.82 -25.74
N ALA A 780 2.82 11.78 -26.56
CA ALA A 780 3.83 10.76 -26.82
C ALA A 780 5.15 11.32 -27.40
N LYS A 781 5.10 12.44 -28.11
CA LYS A 781 6.29 13.09 -28.65
C LYS A 781 7.09 13.89 -27.63
N SER A 782 6.45 14.36 -26.55
CA SER A 782 7.13 15.15 -25.52
C SER A 782 7.89 14.30 -24.50
N TYR A 783 7.63 12.99 -24.43
CA TYR A 783 8.30 12.08 -23.46
C TYR A 783 9.74 11.71 -23.84
N HIS A 784 10.13 11.91 -25.07
CA HIS A 784 11.47 11.53 -25.52
C HIS A 784 12.57 12.55 -25.17
N GLY A 785 12.21 13.68 -24.56
CA GLY A 785 13.13 14.80 -24.31
C GLY A 785 13.82 14.82 -22.94
N ASN A 786 13.36 14.09 -21.94
CA ASN A 786 13.83 14.25 -20.54
C ASN A 786 14.29 12.95 -19.86
N THR A 787 14.83 12.02 -20.59
CA THR A 787 15.41 10.80 -19.98
C THR A 787 16.88 10.93 -19.62
N THR A 788 17.39 12.15 -19.48
CA THR A 788 18.78 12.41 -19.08
C THR A 788 18.84 13.24 -17.81
N ASP A 789 18.19 12.79 -16.73
CA ASP A 789 18.57 13.17 -15.37
C ASP A 789 18.33 12.00 -14.41
#